data_2e7c53dd75b4178f91b746bbc61ed4b4
#
_entry.id   2e7c53dd75b4178f91b746bbc61ed4b4
#
_cell.length_a   1.000
_cell.length_b   1.000
_cell.length_c   1.000
_cell.angle_alpha   90.00
_cell.angle_beta   90.00
_cell.angle_gamma   90.00
#
_symmetry.space_group_name_H-M   'P 1'
#
loop_
_entity.id
_entity.type
_entity.pdbx_description
1 polymer ?
#
loop_
_entity_poly.entity_id
_entity_poly.type
_entity_poly.pdbx_seq_one_letter_code
_entity_poly.pdbx_strand_id
1 'polypeptide(L)'
;MAIMKRTTQTKTTQTKTTQTTSGELGQSLTFAATHSVKSVCRKFHTTPDGLAIDIAQAKYDLDGPNVITSAAEEPFIIRLLKSFASPFTFILIALAGISYVTNVALAADGEKDPSTVVIITAMVLISGIIDFVQSSKGASAAAALSKMVTSTTRVIRRPIDFDDTGVDQGIDQSVDQNSDGAVNAAVDFEDEYAADDTADDAEDTADEPEAPEEPKLASALGEEIPFEQVVIGDIIRLASGDMIPADCRVLDAKDLFVNETALTGESEPVEKTAGVVHARRRADGTRYPLSLSECTNLLFAGTTVQSGSATVVVVATGNKSYVGTMSELLQQPAGETSFDEGLKSVSKVLVSFMLIMCPIVFFANGFLKGDWFDALLFSVSVAVGITPQMLPVIVTTCLSRGGTQMAKQDVIVKNPAAIQNLGAMDILCTDKTGTITADEVVLERHLNILGEEDPRVLRHAYLNSYFQTGLRNLIDNAIIKTSNDELPTNLLSIEYEKIDEVPFDFERRRMSVVVRNTKTDKTQMITKGAVEEVLNACSYVDLDSEIKPLTPAQRKSVMDRVYQLNQEGMRVVGVAQKSDPRGVGEFGVDDERDMVLIGYLAFLDPPKESAREAIAKLNQRGVQVKVLTGDNEGVAAAVCKKVGIHVDELLLGSDVENLNDEQLKERVEKTQLFAKLSPMQKARVVSALRSNNHVVGFMGDGINDAAAMRSSDVGISVDTAVDVAKESADIILLQKDLLVLEHGVEEGRRTYGNTIKYIKATASSNFGNVLSVLVASFFLPFLPMSALQLLLLGLAYTVTCIAIPWDNVDESFLSSPRSWDAHSITNFMLWIGPISSIFDVLTFALMFFVVSPALAGGTWAELAAAGNTAAQALFILSFQTGWFIESMWTQTFVLHALRTNKIPFVQSMPSTSLFALTTAGIIVVSALPYLPVFAQPLSLVALPLSFFGWLVALMSGYMILITIIKSLYVKRFGSLL
;
A
#
# COMPACT_ATOMS: atom_id res chain seq x y z
N MET A 1 -29.66 18.01 -27.06
CA MET A 1 -28.74 18.39 -28.16
C MET A 1 -27.67 19.42 -27.76
N ALA A 2 -27.90 20.35 -26.86
CA ALA A 2 -26.89 21.32 -26.37
C ALA A 2 -25.83 20.72 -25.44
N ILE A 3 -26.18 19.68 -24.68
CA ILE A 3 -25.27 18.98 -23.77
C ILE A 3 -24.27 18.08 -24.53
N MET A 4 -24.67 17.45 -25.63
CA MET A 4 -23.78 16.67 -26.51
C MET A 4 -22.75 17.53 -27.28
N LYS A 5 -23.04 18.81 -27.59
CA LYS A 5 -22.05 19.68 -28.25
C LYS A 5 -20.96 20.18 -27.29
N ARG A 6 -21.23 20.29 -25.97
CA ARG A 6 -20.22 20.67 -24.98
C ARG A 6 -19.23 19.51 -24.70
N THR A 7 -19.73 18.27 -24.69
CA THR A 7 -18.87 17.09 -24.46
C THR A 7 -17.89 16.85 -25.61
N THR A 8 -18.28 17.19 -26.84
CA THR A 8 -17.40 17.04 -28.02
C THR A 8 -16.34 18.16 -28.10
N GLN A 9 -16.65 19.38 -27.64
CA GLN A 9 -15.63 20.44 -27.58
C GLN A 9 -14.60 20.21 -26.47
N THR A 10 -15.01 19.68 -25.33
CA THR A 10 -14.07 19.34 -24.22
C THR A 10 -13.13 18.20 -24.61
N LYS A 11 -13.64 17.17 -25.32
CA LYS A 11 -12.78 16.09 -25.86
C LYS A 11 -11.79 16.58 -26.91
N THR A 12 -12.18 17.53 -27.78
CA THR A 12 -11.30 18.04 -28.84
C THR A 12 -10.22 18.97 -28.28
N THR A 13 -10.47 19.66 -27.16
CA THR A 13 -9.46 20.50 -26.49
C THR A 13 -8.48 19.64 -25.70
N GLN A 14 -8.96 18.60 -24.99
CA GLN A 14 -8.07 17.63 -24.31
C GLN A 14 -7.18 16.87 -25.31
N THR A 15 -7.73 16.39 -26.43
CA THR A 15 -6.93 15.66 -27.45
C THR A 15 -5.89 16.56 -28.13
N LYS A 16 -6.13 17.87 -28.26
CA LYS A 16 -5.13 18.82 -28.80
C LYS A 16 -4.02 19.13 -27.77
N THR A 17 -4.35 19.22 -26.48
CA THR A 17 -3.36 19.47 -25.42
C THR A 17 -2.45 18.26 -25.22
N THR A 18 -2.99 17.04 -25.27
CA THR A 18 -2.22 15.78 -25.13
C THR A 18 -1.30 15.55 -26.34
N GLN A 19 -1.72 15.90 -27.56
CA GLN A 19 -0.85 15.78 -28.74
C GLN A 19 0.30 16.81 -28.77
N THR A 20 0.12 18.02 -28.22
CA THR A 20 1.17 19.04 -28.09
C THR A 20 2.19 18.65 -27.02
N THR A 21 1.76 18.19 -25.86
CA THR A 21 2.65 17.80 -24.74
C THR A 21 3.51 16.57 -25.09
N SER A 22 2.94 15.56 -25.76
CA SER A 22 3.65 14.39 -26.25
C SER A 22 4.68 14.76 -27.34
N GLY A 23 4.43 15.79 -28.14
CA GLY A 23 5.38 16.30 -29.14
C GLY A 23 6.56 17.03 -28.53
N GLU A 24 6.36 17.84 -27.51
CA GLU A 24 7.41 18.60 -26.81
C GLU A 24 8.32 17.68 -25.98
N LEU A 25 7.77 16.70 -25.26
CA LEU A 25 8.54 15.68 -24.54
C LEU A 25 9.44 14.88 -25.50
N GLY A 26 8.84 14.38 -26.60
CA GLY A 26 9.59 13.63 -27.62
C GLY A 26 10.76 14.43 -28.20
N GLN A 27 10.60 15.73 -28.39
CA GLN A 27 11.66 16.62 -28.84
C GLN A 27 12.75 16.82 -27.78
N SER A 28 12.38 17.01 -26.51
CA SER A 28 13.34 17.18 -25.40
C SER A 28 14.18 15.93 -25.15
N LEU A 29 13.56 14.75 -25.11
CA LEU A 29 14.25 13.48 -24.94
C LEU A 29 15.12 13.12 -26.15
N THR A 30 14.61 13.35 -27.39
CA THR A 30 15.40 13.13 -28.61
C THR A 30 16.62 14.05 -28.65
N PHE A 31 16.44 15.32 -28.26
CA PHE A 31 17.57 16.25 -28.16
C PHE A 31 18.58 15.74 -27.10
N ALA A 32 18.13 15.35 -25.93
CA ALA A 32 19.00 14.82 -24.87
C ALA A 32 19.76 13.57 -25.30
N ALA A 33 19.16 12.67 -26.09
CA ALA A 33 19.78 11.45 -26.58
C ALA A 33 20.84 11.71 -27.68
N THR A 34 20.59 12.70 -28.54
CA THR A 34 21.37 12.89 -29.78
C THR A 34 22.45 13.96 -29.70
N HIS A 35 22.51 14.72 -28.59
CA HIS A 35 23.48 15.81 -28.44
C HIS A 35 24.54 15.51 -27.37
N SER A 36 25.67 16.22 -27.46
CA SER A 36 26.73 16.11 -26.46
C SER A 36 26.30 16.56 -25.09
N VAL A 37 26.95 16.04 -24.03
CA VAL A 37 26.72 16.41 -22.64
C VAL A 37 26.73 17.93 -22.43
N LYS A 38 27.70 18.64 -22.98
CA LYS A 38 27.79 20.12 -22.91
C LYS A 38 26.54 20.81 -23.49
N SER A 39 26.05 20.35 -24.63
CA SER A 39 24.85 20.92 -25.28
C SER A 39 23.58 20.65 -24.48
N VAL A 40 23.48 19.46 -23.87
CA VAL A 40 22.36 19.07 -23.01
C VAL A 40 22.36 19.92 -21.74
N CYS A 41 23.49 20.04 -21.04
CA CYS A 41 23.59 20.90 -19.85
C CYS A 41 23.22 22.36 -20.16
N ARG A 42 23.68 22.88 -21.31
CA ARG A 42 23.35 24.28 -21.73
C ARG A 42 21.86 24.45 -21.99
N LYS A 43 21.20 23.49 -22.64
CA LYS A 43 19.75 23.52 -22.90
C LYS A 43 18.92 23.54 -21.63
N PHE A 44 19.32 22.79 -20.61
CA PHE A 44 18.60 22.68 -19.34
C PHE A 44 19.10 23.65 -18.25
N HIS A 45 19.98 24.60 -18.65
CA HIS A 45 20.55 25.67 -17.78
C HIS A 45 21.27 25.11 -16.54
N THR A 46 22.07 24.07 -16.71
CA THR A 46 22.81 23.40 -15.63
C THR A 46 24.27 23.18 -16.01
N THR A 47 25.07 22.73 -15.05
CA THR A 47 26.46 22.29 -15.25
C THR A 47 26.65 20.92 -14.63
N PRO A 48 27.70 20.16 -14.95
CA PRO A 48 28.00 18.90 -14.28
C PRO A 48 28.17 19.03 -12.76
N ASP A 49 28.51 20.21 -12.26
CA ASP A 49 28.67 20.55 -10.83
C ASP A 49 27.35 20.93 -10.15
N GLY A 50 26.22 20.86 -10.86
CA GLY A 50 24.88 21.06 -10.33
C GLY A 50 24.18 22.32 -10.82
N LEU A 51 22.87 22.35 -10.54
CA LEU A 51 21.97 23.49 -10.76
C LEU A 51 22.09 24.47 -9.58
N ALA A 52 22.04 25.79 -9.84
CA ALA A 52 22.02 26.76 -8.76
C ALA A 52 20.72 26.66 -7.93
N ILE A 53 20.81 26.78 -6.61
CA ILE A 53 19.68 26.55 -5.67
C ILE A 53 18.52 27.50 -5.93
N ASP A 54 18.77 28.77 -6.24
CA ASP A 54 17.77 29.79 -6.59
C ASP A 54 17.02 29.44 -7.88
N ILE A 55 17.73 28.95 -8.90
CA ILE A 55 17.15 28.47 -10.16
C ILE A 55 16.30 27.22 -9.93
N ALA A 56 16.77 26.30 -9.07
CA ALA A 56 16.01 25.12 -8.72
C ALA A 56 14.69 25.48 -8.04
N GLN A 57 14.71 26.43 -7.09
CA GLN A 57 13.49 26.90 -6.43
C GLN A 57 12.53 27.59 -7.41
N ALA A 58 13.05 28.47 -8.27
CA ALA A 58 12.23 29.14 -9.29
C ALA A 58 11.58 28.13 -10.26
N LYS A 59 12.30 27.07 -10.67
CA LYS A 59 11.73 26.00 -11.52
C LYS A 59 10.68 25.18 -10.76
N TYR A 60 10.88 24.89 -9.49
CA TYR A 60 9.89 24.20 -8.66
C TYR A 60 8.60 25.01 -8.55
N ASP A 61 8.69 26.31 -8.34
CA ASP A 61 7.54 27.19 -8.23
C ASP A 61 6.78 27.33 -9.58
N LEU A 62 7.50 27.22 -10.72
CA LEU A 62 6.95 27.34 -12.07
C LEU A 62 6.34 26.02 -12.58
N ASP A 63 7.08 24.91 -12.48
CA ASP A 63 6.71 23.61 -13.05
C ASP A 63 5.89 22.75 -12.09
N GLY A 64 5.90 23.07 -10.79
CA GLY A 64 5.27 22.32 -9.72
C GLY A 64 6.09 21.08 -9.27
N PRO A 65 5.55 20.29 -8.32
CA PRO A 65 6.23 19.12 -7.79
C PRO A 65 6.34 17.99 -8.83
N ASN A 66 7.42 17.22 -8.75
CA ASN A 66 7.64 16.03 -9.58
C ASN A 66 6.75 14.87 -9.11
N VAL A 67 5.47 14.95 -9.43
CA VAL A 67 4.45 13.94 -9.08
C VAL A 67 3.66 13.57 -10.33
N ILE A 68 3.49 12.29 -10.58
CA ILE A 68 2.59 11.79 -11.62
C ILE A 68 1.18 11.76 -11.01
N THR A 69 0.35 12.75 -11.32
CA THR A 69 -1.02 12.84 -10.81
C THR A 69 -1.93 11.90 -11.59
N SER A 70 -2.38 10.85 -10.96
CA SER A 70 -3.23 9.82 -11.58
C SER A 70 -4.71 10.20 -11.73
N ALA A 71 -5.20 11.28 -11.25
CA ALA A 71 -6.49 11.96 -11.59
C ALA A 71 -6.59 13.25 -10.78
N ALA A 72 -7.05 14.33 -11.40
CA ALA A 72 -7.40 15.53 -10.67
C ALA A 72 -8.44 15.19 -9.59
N GLU A 73 -8.22 15.63 -8.35
CA GLU A 73 -9.21 15.45 -7.28
C GLU A 73 -10.57 15.95 -7.74
N GLU A 74 -11.58 15.12 -7.61
CA GLU A 74 -12.94 15.51 -8.03
C GLU A 74 -13.38 16.78 -7.26
N PRO A 75 -13.90 17.79 -7.96
CA PRO A 75 -14.38 19.00 -7.31
C PRO A 75 -15.36 18.70 -6.18
N PHE A 76 -15.28 19.45 -5.08
CA PHE A 76 -16.13 19.31 -3.89
C PHE A 76 -17.62 19.12 -4.25
N ILE A 77 -18.14 19.92 -5.20
CA ILE A 77 -19.54 19.86 -5.62
C ILE A 77 -19.88 18.51 -6.27
N ILE A 78 -18.97 17.95 -7.09
CA ILE A 78 -19.19 16.65 -7.73
C ILE A 78 -19.19 15.53 -6.70
N ARG A 79 -18.27 15.54 -5.74
CA ARG A 79 -18.24 14.59 -4.61
C ARG A 79 -19.52 14.68 -3.77
N LEU A 80 -19.98 15.89 -3.49
CA LEU A 80 -21.23 16.11 -2.75
C LEU A 80 -22.44 15.56 -3.54
N LEU A 81 -22.54 15.83 -4.83
CA LEU A 81 -23.63 15.31 -5.65
C LEU A 81 -23.60 13.79 -5.80
N LYS A 82 -22.41 13.17 -5.88
CA LYS A 82 -22.25 11.72 -5.91
C LYS A 82 -22.75 11.05 -4.63
N SER A 83 -22.60 11.68 -3.47
CA SER A 83 -23.12 11.16 -2.19
C SER A 83 -24.65 11.05 -2.16
N PHE A 84 -25.36 11.81 -3.03
CA PHE A 84 -26.81 11.70 -3.22
C PHE A 84 -27.21 10.72 -4.33
N ALA A 85 -26.27 10.11 -5.04
CA ALA A 85 -26.53 9.19 -6.15
C ALA A 85 -26.62 7.73 -5.72
N SER A 86 -27.02 7.45 -4.47
CA SER A 86 -27.21 6.09 -3.98
C SER A 86 -28.59 5.53 -4.42
N PRO A 87 -28.74 4.21 -4.61
CA PRO A 87 -30.03 3.59 -4.90
C PRO A 87 -31.12 3.93 -3.86
N PHE A 88 -30.73 4.03 -2.58
CA PHE A 88 -31.61 4.45 -1.50
C PHE A 88 -32.13 5.86 -1.67
N THR A 89 -31.26 6.78 -1.96
CA THR A 89 -31.62 8.18 -2.19
C THR A 89 -32.60 8.32 -3.36
N PHE A 90 -32.39 7.56 -4.45
CA PHE A 90 -33.32 7.54 -5.57
C PHE A 90 -34.72 7.04 -5.17
N ILE A 91 -34.80 5.98 -4.34
CA ILE A 91 -36.08 5.47 -3.85
C ILE A 91 -36.76 6.48 -2.94
N LEU A 92 -36.03 7.12 -2.03
CA LEU A 92 -36.57 8.17 -1.16
C LEU A 92 -37.07 9.37 -1.99
N ILE A 93 -36.34 9.77 -3.02
CA ILE A 93 -36.80 10.86 -3.93
C ILE A 93 -38.06 10.44 -4.68
N ALA A 94 -38.12 9.19 -5.18
CA ALA A 94 -39.33 8.68 -5.83
C ALA A 94 -40.52 8.66 -4.86
N LEU A 95 -40.30 8.18 -3.62
CA LEU A 95 -41.32 8.15 -2.58
C LEU A 95 -41.78 9.57 -2.18
N ALA A 96 -40.85 10.53 -2.06
CA ALA A 96 -41.17 11.92 -1.83
C ALA A 96 -42.01 12.50 -2.99
N GLY A 97 -41.67 12.16 -4.23
CA GLY A 97 -42.46 12.56 -5.42
C GLY A 97 -43.87 12.00 -5.40
N ILE A 98 -44.03 10.72 -5.10
CA ILE A 98 -45.34 10.06 -4.98
C ILE A 98 -46.14 10.70 -3.84
N SER A 99 -45.54 10.87 -2.67
CA SER A 99 -46.16 11.49 -1.51
C SER A 99 -46.56 12.93 -1.78
N TYR A 100 -45.77 13.69 -2.52
CA TYR A 100 -46.12 15.03 -2.97
C TYR A 100 -47.39 15.02 -3.88
N VAL A 101 -47.44 14.11 -4.84
CA VAL A 101 -48.56 14.00 -5.74
C VAL A 101 -49.83 13.60 -4.98
N THR A 102 -49.78 12.60 -4.10
CA THR A 102 -50.95 12.10 -3.37
C THR A 102 -51.42 13.02 -2.26
N ASN A 103 -50.51 13.55 -1.46
CA ASN A 103 -50.86 14.27 -0.21
C ASN A 103 -50.88 15.82 -0.40
N VAL A 104 -50.35 16.32 -1.50
CA VAL A 104 -50.28 17.78 -1.73
C VAL A 104 -50.93 18.20 -3.02
N ALA A 105 -50.64 17.53 -4.17
CA ALA A 105 -51.09 17.95 -5.47
C ALA A 105 -52.53 17.49 -5.75
N LEU A 106 -52.90 16.25 -5.41
CA LEU A 106 -54.23 15.64 -5.65
C LEU A 106 -55.16 15.71 -4.41
N ALA A 107 -54.66 16.08 -3.24
CA ALA A 107 -55.46 16.22 -2.04
C ALA A 107 -56.45 17.38 -2.13
N ALA A 108 -57.66 17.20 -1.59
CA ALA A 108 -58.68 18.22 -1.54
C ALA A 108 -58.25 19.46 -0.74
N ASP A 109 -58.80 20.64 -1.10
CA ASP A 109 -58.46 21.89 -0.39
C ASP A 109 -58.91 21.79 1.08
N GLY A 110 -57.94 21.77 1.99
CA GLY A 110 -58.14 21.56 3.44
C GLY A 110 -57.53 20.26 4.00
N GLU A 111 -57.19 19.30 3.15
CA GLU A 111 -56.56 18.01 3.51
C GLU A 111 -55.09 17.91 3.06
N LYS A 112 -54.51 18.97 2.56
CA LYS A 112 -53.12 19.04 2.05
C LYS A 112 -52.14 18.94 3.22
N ASP A 113 -51.42 17.82 3.30
CA ASP A 113 -50.39 17.60 4.31
C ASP A 113 -49.00 17.39 3.65
N PRO A 114 -48.09 18.39 3.69
CA PRO A 114 -46.75 18.30 3.18
C PRO A 114 -45.75 17.63 4.13
N SER A 115 -46.17 17.31 5.36
CA SER A 115 -45.24 16.86 6.41
C SER A 115 -44.49 15.60 6.07
N THR A 116 -45.10 14.61 5.41
CA THR A 116 -44.45 13.40 4.94
C THR A 116 -43.36 13.70 3.89
N VAL A 117 -43.63 14.63 2.97
CA VAL A 117 -42.65 15.05 1.93
C VAL A 117 -41.46 15.75 2.58
N VAL A 118 -41.71 16.62 3.57
CA VAL A 118 -40.66 17.32 4.33
C VAL A 118 -39.77 16.34 5.06
N ILE A 119 -40.35 15.34 5.74
CA ILE A 119 -39.60 14.32 6.48
C ILE A 119 -38.75 13.47 5.54
N ILE A 120 -39.29 12.99 4.41
CA ILE A 120 -38.53 12.20 3.44
C ILE A 120 -37.38 13.04 2.85
N THR A 121 -37.65 14.31 2.55
CA THR A 121 -36.61 15.24 2.05
C THR A 121 -35.51 15.43 3.12
N ALA A 122 -35.87 15.60 4.38
CA ALA A 122 -34.91 15.70 5.48
C ALA A 122 -34.06 14.40 5.60
N MET A 123 -34.69 13.22 5.45
CA MET A 123 -33.99 11.94 5.45
C MET A 123 -32.99 11.83 4.29
N VAL A 124 -33.37 12.27 3.08
CA VAL A 124 -32.46 12.35 1.94
C VAL A 124 -31.26 13.23 2.24
N LEU A 125 -31.48 14.42 2.81
CA LEU A 125 -30.41 15.34 3.17
C LEU A 125 -29.48 14.76 4.24
N ILE A 126 -30.05 14.20 5.31
CA ILE A 126 -29.27 13.59 6.40
C ILE A 126 -28.42 12.42 5.87
N SER A 127 -29.02 11.52 5.09
CA SER A 127 -28.31 10.38 4.50
C SER A 127 -27.17 10.83 3.59
N GLY A 128 -27.41 11.79 2.68
CA GLY A 128 -26.41 12.30 1.77
C GLY A 128 -25.25 13.04 2.49
N ILE A 129 -25.58 13.81 3.55
CA ILE A 129 -24.55 14.47 4.38
C ILE A 129 -23.69 13.44 5.13
N ILE A 130 -24.30 12.42 5.73
CA ILE A 130 -23.57 11.35 6.43
C ILE A 130 -22.60 10.67 5.46
N ASP A 131 -23.09 10.28 4.28
CA ASP A 131 -22.28 9.63 3.24
C ASP A 131 -21.11 10.51 2.78
N PHE A 132 -21.38 11.80 2.56
CA PHE A 132 -20.38 12.79 2.19
C PHE A 132 -19.30 12.97 3.26
N VAL A 133 -19.69 13.17 4.51
CA VAL A 133 -18.74 13.39 5.63
C VAL A 133 -17.85 12.17 5.84
N GLN A 134 -18.41 10.96 5.75
CA GLN A 134 -17.65 9.74 5.96
C GLN A 134 -16.74 9.42 4.80
N SER A 135 -17.19 9.54 3.56
CA SER A 135 -16.36 9.33 2.37
C SER A 135 -15.21 10.34 2.30
N SER A 136 -15.47 11.61 2.65
CA SER A 136 -14.45 12.66 2.71
C SER A 136 -13.40 12.41 3.80
N LYS A 137 -13.81 11.97 4.99
CA LYS A 137 -12.86 11.62 6.07
C LYS A 137 -12.02 10.40 5.72
N GLY A 138 -12.63 9.39 5.09
CA GLY A 138 -11.90 8.18 4.65
C GLY A 138 -10.83 8.51 3.60
N ALA A 139 -11.18 9.29 2.58
CA ALA A 139 -10.26 9.71 1.53
C ALA A 139 -9.12 10.60 2.08
N SER A 140 -9.44 11.54 2.96
CA SER A 140 -8.44 12.42 3.59
C SER A 140 -7.44 11.66 4.48
N ALA A 141 -7.90 10.66 5.24
CA ALA A 141 -7.03 9.84 6.06
C ALA A 141 -6.11 8.94 5.21
N ALA A 142 -6.63 8.34 4.13
CA ALA A 142 -5.82 7.56 3.19
C ALA A 142 -4.73 8.42 2.52
N ALA A 143 -5.10 9.63 2.06
CA ALA A 143 -4.15 10.57 1.47
C ALA A 143 -3.09 11.06 2.47
N ALA A 144 -3.45 11.26 3.75
CA ALA A 144 -2.50 11.63 4.79
C ALA A 144 -1.49 10.50 5.07
N LEU A 145 -1.94 9.25 5.08
CA LEU A 145 -1.07 8.08 5.29
C LEU A 145 -0.08 7.89 4.13
N SER A 146 -0.51 8.05 2.88
CA SER A 146 0.38 7.90 1.72
C SER A 146 1.48 8.97 1.65
N LYS A 147 1.25 10.16 2.23
CA LYS A 147 2.24 11.24 2.32
C LYS A 147 3.30 11.04 3.41
N MET A 148 3.16 10.07 4.28
CA MET A 148 4.14 9.81 5.36
C MET A 148 5.37 9.05 4.86
N VAL A 149 5.33 8.46 3.66
CA VAL A 149 6.46 7.78 3.03
C VAL A 149 6.88 8.58 1.81
N THR A 150 8.06 9.18 1.87
CA THR A 150 8.67 9.92 0.76
C THR A 150 9.92 9.19 0.29
N SER A 151 10.00 8.86 -0.99
CA SER A 151 11.26 8.43 -1.61
C SER A 151 12.17 9.64 -1.80
N THR A 152 13.47 9.48 -1.54
CA THR A 152 14.47 10.53 -1.63
C THR A 152 15.53 10.18 -2.68
N THR A 153 16.20 11.20 -3.22
CA THR A 153 17.32 11.04 -4.17
C THR A 153 18.44 12.03 -3.87
N ARG A 154 19.65 11.73 -4.31
CA ARG A 154 20.83 12.56 -4.10
C ARG A 154 21.05 13.52 -5.26
N VAL A 155 20.82 14.79 -4.98
CA VAL A 155 20.94 15.86 -5.98
C VAL A 155 22.17 16.72 -5.68
N ILE A 156 22.91 17.05 -6.73
CA ILE A 156 24.02 18.00 -6.65
C ILE A 156 23.47 19.36 -7.05
N ARG A 157 23.44 20.30 -6.10
CA ARG A 157 23.10 21.71 -6.31
C ARG A 157 24.22 22.60 -5.83
N ARG A 158 24.50 23.68 -6.52
CA ARG A 158 25.55 24.64 -6.11
C ARG A 158 24.95 25.80 -5.32
N PRO A 159 25.71 26.33 -4.33
CA PRO A 159 25.36 27.56 -3.63
C PRO A 159 25.23 28.74 -4.61
N ILE A 160 24.56 29.78 -4.19
CA ILE A 160 24.47 31.04 -4.94
C ILE A 160 25.88 31.70 -5.00
N ASP A 161 26.51 31.66 -6.18
CA ASP A 161 27.72 32.46 -6.42
C ASP A 161 27.30 33.90 -6.69
N PHE A 162 27.69 34.82 -5.82
CA PHE A 162 27.44 36.26 -5.99
C PHE A 162 28.22 36.90 -7.16
N ASP A 163 29.05 36.14 -7.87
CA ASP A 163 29.90 36.64 -8.97
C ASP A 163 29.32 36.39 -10.38
N ASP A 164 28.19 35.77 -10.52
CA ASP A 164 27.55 35.52 -11.84
C ASP A 164 26.63 36.69 -12.28
N THR A 165 26.87 37.91 -11.78
CA THR A 165 26.20 39.12 -12.25
C THR A 165 26.74 39.66 -13.58
N GLY A 166 27.37 38.82 -14.38
CA GLY A 166 28.06 39.17 -15.62
C GLY A 166 27.34 38.97 -16.94
N VAL A 167 26.05 38.65 -16.95
CA VAL A 167 25.22 38.65 -18.19
C VAL A 167 23.77 38.97 -17.84
N ASP A 168 23.38 40.19 -17.84
CA ASP A 168 22.27 40.76 -18.60
C ASP A 168 21.97 42.22 -18.17
N GLN A 169 22.59 43.16 -18.81
CA GLN A 169 22.02 44.49 -18.90
C GLN A 169 21.14 44.55 -20.12
N GLY A 170 19.83 44.37 -19.95
CA GLY A 170 18.93 44.51 -21.06
C GLY A 170 17.46 44.11 -20.84
N ILE A 171 16.89 44.41 -19.66
CA ILE A 171 15.43 44.45 -19.55
C ILE A 171 15.08 45.77 -18.84
N ASP A 172 14.64 46.72 -19.68
CA ASP A 172 14.12 48.02 -19.33
C ASP A 172 12.84 47.91 -18.47
N GLN A 173 12.89 48.56 -17.29
CA GLN A 173 11.73 48.73 -16.43
C GLN A 173 10.80 49.82 -17.04
N SER A 174 9.83 49.42 -17.85
CA SER A 174 8.63 50.22 -18.07
C SER A 174 7.46 49.31 -18.42
N VAL A 175 6.77 48.82 -17.42
CA VAL A 175 5.43 48.23 -17.65
C VAL A 175 4.38 49.19 -17.11
N ASP A 176 3.80 49.92 -18.05
CA ASP A 176 2.56 50.67 -17.89
C ASP A 176 1.39 49.69 -17.76
N GLN A 177 0.51 49.95 -16.78
CA GLN A 177 -0.76 49.28 -16.62
C GLN A 177 -1.72 49.71 -17.75
N ASN A 178 -2.10 48.82 -18.64
CA ASN A 178 -3.46 48.67 -19.20
C ASN A 178 -3.46 47.89 -20.52
N SER A 179 -4.36 46.96 -20.56
CA SER A 179 -5.19 46.55 -21.71
C SER A 179 -5.06 45.05 -22.09
N ASP A 180 -6.25 44.45 -22.05
CA ASP A 180 -6.62 43.19 -22.72
C ASP A 180 -6.21 43.14 -24.19
N GLY A 181 -5.67 42.00 -24.64
CA GLY A 181 -5.54 41.78 -26.09
C GLY A 181 -4.56 40.65 -26.43
N ALA A 182 -5.11 39.58 -26.88
CA ALA A 182 -4.41 38.44 -27.46
C ALA A 182 -3.51 38.85 -28.62
N VAL A 183 -2.22 38.44 -28.61
CA VAL A 183 -1.43 38.33 -29.83
C VAL A 183 -0.55 37.06 -29.79
N ASN A 184 -0.87 36.15 -30.71
CA ASN A 184 0.04 35.15 -31.22
C ASN A 184 1.22 35.81 -31.91
N ALA A 185 2.44 35.50 -31.51
CA ALA A 185 3.62 35.71 -32.35
C ALA A 185 4.46 34.44 -32.34
N ALA A 186 4.34 33.65 -33.38
CA ALA A 186 5.32 32.66 -33.79
C ALA A 186 6.58 33.41 -34.24
N VAL A 187 7.72 33.08 -33.68
CA VAL A 187 9.02 33.51 -34.20
C VAL A 187 9.67 32.26 -34.82
N ASP A 188 9.66 32.26 -36.15
CA ASP A 188 10.47 31.37 -36.97
C ASP A 188 11.95 31.69 -36.77
N PHE A 189 12.74 30.73 -36.35
CA PHE A 189 14.18 30.75 -36.53
C PHE A 189 14.58 29.71 -37.56
N GLU A 190 14.81 30.20 -38.77
CA GLU A 190 15.42 29.47 -39.86
C GLU A 190 16.89 29.17 -39.55
N ASP A 191 17.29 28.03 -40.06
CA ASP A 191 18.62 27.42 -40.11
C ASP A 191 19.72 28.38 -40.55
N GLU A 192 20.81 28.51 -39.75
CA GLU A 192 22.12 28.82 -40.29
C GLU A 192 23.22 28.40 -39.32
N TYR A 193 23.74 27.18 -39.45
CA TYR A 193 25.09 26.83 -38.98
C TYR A 193 25.67 25.73 -39.89
N ALA A 194 26.45 26.22 -40.88
CA ALA A 194 27.43 25.41 -41.59
C ALA A 194 28.70 25.28 -40.75
N ALA A 195 29.35 24.16 -40.93
CA ALA A 195 30.58 23.75 -40.29
C ALA A 195 31.73 24.77 -40.47
N ASP A 196 32.54 24.91 -39.41
CA ASP A 196 33.95 25.23 -39.59
C ASP A 196 34.77 24.47 -38.52
N ASP A 197 35.49 23.44 -39.02
CA ASP A 197 36.57 22.75 -38.32
C ASP A 197 37.86 23.45 -38.73
N THR A 198 38.46 24.20 -37.83
CA THR A 198 39.88 24.49 -37.91
C THR A 198 40.53 24.51 -36.54
N ALA A 199 41.47 23.57 -36.38
CA ALA A 199 42.44 23.52 -35.31
C ALA A 199 43.28 24.77 -35.29
N ASP A 200 43.59 25.27 -34.13
CA ASP A 200 44.81 26.05 -33.88
C ASP A 200 45.37 25.80 -32.48
N ASP A 201 46.61 25.28 -32.53
CA ASP A 201 47.56 25.19 -31.43
C ASP A 201 48.00 26.59 -31.00
N ALA A 202 48.04 26.88 -29.70
CA ALA A 202 48.90 27.92 -29.19
C ALA A 202 49.32 27.64 -27.73
N GLU A 203 50.61 27.63 -27.58
CA GLU A 203 51.45 27.40 -26.41
C GLU A 203 51.25 28.39 -25.26
N ASP A 204 51.28 27.83 -24.04
CA ASP A 204 52.19 28.10 -22.95
C ASP A 204 52.39 29.54 -22.43
N THR A 205 51.92 29.82 -21.22
CA THR A 205 52.72 30.57 -20.21
C THR A 205 52.31 30.10 -18.82
N ALA A 206 53.36 29.62 -18.12
CA ALA A 206 53.30 29.22 -16.72
C ALA A 206 53.13 30.43 -15.80
N ASP A 207 52.21 30.30 -14.82
CA ASP A 207 52.27 31.02 -13.54
C ASP A 207 52.09 30.06 -12.40
N GLU A 208 52.80 30.28 -11.30
CA GLU A 208 52.98 29.38 -10.16
C GLU A 208 51.67 29.02 -9.45
N PRO A 209 51.54 27.81 -8.84
CA PRO A 209 50.33 27.40 -8.20
C PRO A 209 50.18 27.96 -6.78
N GLU A 210 49.12 28.70 -6.53
CA GLU A 210 48.59 28.89 -5.19
C GLU A 210 48.12 27.52 -4.62
N ALA A 211 48.39 27.32 -3.31
CA ALA A 211 48.08 26.10 -2.61
C ALA A 211 46.56 25.75 -2.69
N PRO A 212 46.19 24.49 -2.95
CA PRO A 212 44.80 24.12 -3.03
C PRO A 212 44.14 24.21 -1.64
N GLU A 213 43.09 25.04 -1.54
CA GLU A 213 42.15 24.94 -0.42
C GLU A 213 41.55 23.51 -0.39
N GLU A 214 41.53 22.91 0.80
CA GLU A 214 40.90 21.59 1.03
C GLU A 214 39.43 21.59 0.54
N PRO A 215 39.05 20.72 -0.38
CA PRO A 215 37.64 20.61 -0.77
C PRO A 215 36.85 20.11 0.43
N LYS A 216 35.86 20.87 0.87
CA LYS A 216 34.90 20.45 1.87
C LYS A 216 34.19 19.17 1.38
N LEU A 217 34.56 18.05 1.96
CA LEU A 217 34.11 16.68 1.58
C LEU A 217 32.55 16.50 1.54
N ALA A 218 31.82 17.36 2.22
CA ALA A 218 30.35 17.36 2.26
C ALA A 218 29.69 17.86 0.96
N SER A 219 30.33 18.73 0.17
CA SER A 219 29.77 19.24 -1.10
C SER A 219 29.88 18.25 -2.26
N ALA A 220 30.77 17.28 -2.17
CA ALA A 220 31.01 16.28 -3.23
C ALA A 220 29.99 15.10 -3.21
N LEU A 221 29.25 14.90 -2.11
CA LEU A 221 28.31 13.76 -1.94
C LEU A 221 26.88 14.04 -2.41
N GLY A 222 26.49 15.28 -2.65
CA GLY A 222 25.13 15.69 -2.96
C GLY A 222 24.21 15.78 -1.73
N GLU A 223 23.12 16.51 -1.86
CA GLU A 223 22.07 16.66 -0.85
C GLU A 223 20.94 15.66 -1.12
N GLU A 224 20.42 15.02 -0.07
CA GLU A 224 19.30 14.10 -0.19
C GLU A 224 17.97 14.87 -0.11
N ILE A 225 17.20 14.87 -1.21
CA ILE A 225 15.91 15.56 -1.31
C ILE A 225 14.78 14.60 -1.68
N PRO A 226 13.52 14.89 -1.29
CA PRO A 226 12.35 14.13 -1.75
C PRO A 226 12.21 14.16 -3.28
N PHE A 227 11.73 13.07 -3.88
CA PHE A 227 11.46 13.00 -5.32
C PHE A 227 10.57 14.14 -5.82
N GLU A 228 9.60 14.57 -5.00
CA GLU A 228 8.70 15.69 -5.32
C GLU A 228 9.42 17.02 -5.56
N GLN A 229 10.62 17.18 -5.01
CA GLN A 229 11.42 18.42 -5.10
C GLN A 229 12.45 18.40 -6.25
N VAL A 230 12.49 17.32 -7.02
CA VAL A 230 13.37 17.20 -8.19
C VAL A 230 12.82 18.06 -9.33
N VAL A 231 13.69 18.89 -9.94
CA VAL A 231 13.34 19.79 -11.03
C VAL A 231 14.18 19.52 -12.29
N ILE A 232 13.67 19.98 -13.44
CA ILE A 232 14.39 19.84 -14.73
C ILE A 232 15.72 20.57 -14.65
N GLY A 233 16.82 19.86 -14.97
CA GLY A 233 18.19 20.36 -14.91
C GLY A 233 18.95 20.00 -13.64
N ASP A 234 18.30 19.37 -12.65
CA ASP A 234 19.00 18.81 -11.49
C ASP A 234 20.01 17.73 -11.94
N ILE A 235 21.16 17.69 -11.27
CA ILE A 235 22.16 16.63 -11.43
C ILE A 235 21.97 15.62 -10.30
N ILE A 236 21.70 14.36 -10.66
CA ILE A 236 21.43 13.28 -9.71
C ILE A 236 22.54 12.25 -9.77
N ARG A 237 22.96 11.74 -8.61
CA ARG A 237 23.81 10.56 -8.49
C ARG A 237 22.98 9.33 -8.20
N LEU A 238 23.13 8.33 -9.04
CA LEU A 238 22.43 7.06 -8.94
C LEU A 238 23.40 5.93 -8.63
N ALA A 239 23.00 5.02 -7.78
CA ALA A 239 23.73 3.81 -7.42
C ALA A 239 22.80 2.58 -7.50
N SER A 240 23.37 1.40 -7.40
CA SER A 240 22.61 0.15 -7.37
C SER A 240 21.56 0.17 -6.26
N GLY A 241 20.31 -0.07 -6.61
CA GLY A 241 19.14 -0.04 -5.72
C GLY A 241 18.30 1.22 -5.78
N ASP A 242 18.82 2.29 -6.37
CA ASP A 242 18.09 3.56 -6.48
C ASP A 242 17.00 3.46 -7.54
N MET A 243 15.85 4.06 -7.26
CA MET A 243 14.80 4.31 -8.24
C MET A 243 15.06 5.64 -8.94
N ILE A 244 14.86 5.67 -10.24
CA ILE A 244 15.06 6.86 -11.07
C ILE A 244 13.85 7.78 -10.91
N PRO A 245 14.04 9.00 -10.33
CA PRO A 245 12.92 9.84 -9.90
C PRO A 245 12.24 10.61 -11.05
N ALA A 246 12.92 10.75 -12.19
CA ALA A 246 12.48 11.54 -13.34
C ALA A 246 13.13 11.02 -14.62
N ASP A 247 12.68 11.47 -15.80
CA ASP A 247 13.41 11.11 -17.03
C ASP A 247 14.74 11.86 -17.09
N CYS A 248 15.82 11.12 -17.29
CA CYS A 248 17.17 11.62 -17.18
C CYS A 248 18.02 11.28 -18.41
N ARG A 249 19.06 12.09 -18.65
CA ARG A 249 20.16 11.84 -19.57
C ARG A 249 21.41 11.48 -18.78
N VAL A 250 22.03 10.35 -19.11
CA VAL A 250 23.28 9.89 -18.51
C VAL A 250 24.43 10.81 -18.93
N LEU A 251 25.09 11.45 -17.97
CA LEU A 251 26.26 12.29 -18.18
C LEU A 251 27.56 11.50 -18.07
N ASP A 252 27.61 10.62 -17.06
CA ASP A 252 28.68 9.68 -16.78
C ASP A 252 28.08 8.40 -16.21
N ALA A 253 28.62 7.25 -16.59
CA ALA A 253 28.13 5.94 -16.12
C ALA A 253 29.27 4.95 -16.05
N LYS A 254 29.24 4.09 -15.02
CA LYS A 254 30.15 3.00 -14.86
C LYS A 254 29.40 1.70 -14.61
N ASP A 255 29.49 0.76 -15.58
CA ASP A 255 28.82 -0.55 -15.57
C ASP A 255 27.33 -0.46 -15.16
N LEU A 256 26.64 0.56 -15.72
CA LEU A 256 25.26 0.87 -15.39
C LEU A 256 24.30 -0.06 -16.10
N PHE A 257 23.59 -0.88 -15.34
CA PHE A 257 22.47 -1.69 -15.79
C PHE A 257 21.19 -1.25 -15.11
N VAL A 258 20.13 -1.05 -15.90
CA VAL A 258 18.86 -0.55 -15.43
C VAL A 258 17.76 -1.55 -15.75
N ASN A 259 16.92 -1.83 -14.78
CA ASN A 259 15.72 -2.66 -14.95
C ASN A 259 14.59 -1.77 -15.48
N GLU A 260 14.20 -2.00 -16.73
CA GLU A 260 13.11 -1.28 -17.41
C GLU A 260 11.83 -2.13 -17.56
N THR A 261 11.68 -3.21 -16.80
CA THR A 261 10.54 -4.13 -16.89
C THR A 261 9.19 -3.41 -16.78
N ALA A 262 9.10 -2.37 -15.97
CA ALA A 262 7.90 -1.57 -15.82
C ALA A 262 7.47 -0.83 -17.10
N LEU A 263 8.42 -0.57 -18.02
CA LEU A 263 8.19 0.15 -19.27
C LEU A 263 8.10 -0.79 -20.48
N THR A 264 9.01 -1.77 -20.53
CA THR A 264 9.18 -2.63 -21.71
C THR A 264 8.50 -3.98 -21.55
N GLY A 265 8.25 -4.42 -20.32
CA GLY A 265 7.81 -5.78 -19.99
C GLY A 265 8.92 -6.82 -20.03
N GLU A 266 10.15 -6.44 -20.46
CA GLU A 266 11.31 -7.33 -20.53
C GLU A 266 12.02 -7.36 -19.18
N SER A 267 12.37 -8.56 -18.71
CA SER A 267 13.00 -8.76 -17.40
C SER A 267 14.51 -8.62 -17.41
N GLU A 268 15.14 -8.60 -18.60
CA GLU A 268 16.59 -8.46 -18.71
C GLU A 268 17.02 -7.00 -18.48
N PRO A 269 18.04 -6.76 -17.64
CA PRO A 269 18.55 -5.41 -17.41
C PRO A 269 19.20 -4.85 -18.69
N VAL A 270 18.98 -3.58 -18.93
CA VAL A 270 19.52 -2.87 -20.10
C VAL A 270 20.76 -2.09 -19.71
N GLU A 271 21.87 -2.30 -20.43
CA GLU A 271 23.10 -1.52 -20.27
C GLU A 271 22.88 -0.06 -20.73
N LYS A 272 23.27 0.90 -19.90
CA LYS A 272 23.17 2.34 -20.19
C LYS A 272 24.54 3.00 -20.17
N THR A 273 24.77 3.88 -21.14
CA THR A 273 26.07 4.53 -21.35
C THR A 273 25.93 6.04 -21.53
N ALA A 274 26.99 6.80 -21.32
CA ALA A 274 26.99 8.24 -21.53
C ALA A 274 27.10 8.67 -23.02
N GLY A 275 27.35 7.75 -23.95
CA GLY A 275 27.56 8.02 -25.37
C GLY A 275 26.38 8.75 -26.06
N VAL A 276 26.66 9.43 -27.16
CA VAL A 276 25.61 10.06 -27.99
C VAL A 276 24.97 9.01 -28.89
N VAL A 277 23.65 8.93 -28.89
CA VAL A 277 22.89 7.98 -29.73
C VAL A 277 22.71 8.57 -31.13
N HIS A 278 23.11 7.83 -32.13
CA HIS A 278 22.98 8.24 -33.53
C HIS A 278 21.81 7.50 -34.22
N ALA A 279 20.89 8.27 -34.81
CA ALA A 279 19.79 7.67 -35.60
C ALA A 279 20.31 6.88 -36.79
N ARG A 280 19.87 5.62 -36.93
CA ARG A 280 20.22 4.76 -38.07
C ARG A 280 19.71 5.36 -39.39
N ARG A 281 20.53 5.33 -40.44
CA ARG A 281 20.13 5.81 -41.77
C ARG A 281 19.58 4.67 -42.62
N ARG A 282 18.51 4.93 -43.37
CA ARG A 282 18.00 4.05 -44.41
C ARG A 282 18.92 4.05 -45.63
N ALA A 283 18.80 3.04 -46.50
CA ALA A 283 19.55 2.95 -47.74
C ALA A 283 19.23 4.12 -48.72
N ASP A 284 18.09 4.78 -48.55
CA ASP A 284 17.65 5.96 -49.30
C ASP A 284 18.17 7.30 -48.72
N GLY A 285 19.00 7.25 -47.66
CA GLY A 285 19.55 8.43 -46.99
C GLY A 285 18.63 9.06 -45.91
N THR A 286 17.38 8.60 -45.77
CA THR A 286 16.47 9.07 -44.70
C THR A 286 16.82 8.45 -43.36
N ARG A 287 16.61 9.18 -42.24
CA ARG A 287 16.85 8.66 -40.91
C ARG A 287 15.63 7.86 -40.43
N TYR A 288 15.86 6.73 -39.73
CA TYR A 288 14.80 6.07 -39.00
C TYR A 288 14.38 6.96 -37.84
N PRO A 289 13.09 7.02 -37.49
CA PRO A 289 12.67 7.65 -36.26
C PRO A 289 13.35 6.93 -35.07
N LEU A 290 13.89 7.72 -34.13
CA LEU A 290 14.56 7.19 -32.95
C LEU A 290 13.50 6.67 -31.98
N SER A 291 13.57 5.40 -31.62
CA SER A 291 12.76 4.85 -30.52
C SER A 291 13.39 5.28 -29.20
N LEU A 292 12.67 6.03 -28.39
CA LEU A 292 13.19 6.53 -27.11
C LEU A 292 13.53 5.39 -26.14
N SER A 293 12.76 4.29 -26.17
CA SER A 293 13.01 3.11 -25.35
C SER A 293 14.29 2.34 -25.71
N GLU A 294 14.81 2.53 -26.95
CA GLU A 294 16.06 1.90 -27.41
C GLU A 294 17.29 2.80 -27.16
N CYS A 295 17.12 3.99 -26.56
CA CYS A 295 18.23 4.90 -26.28
C CYS A 295 19.02 4.41 -25.06
N THR A 296 20.29 4.06 -25.29
CA THR A 296 21.20 3.57 -24.23
C THR A 296 21.64 4.66 -23.27
N ASN A 297 21.37 5.93 -23.55
CA ASN A 297 21.81 7.08 -22.76
C ASN A 297 20.67 7.83 -22.07
N LEU A 298 19.43 7.32 -22.15
CA LEU A 298 18.27 7.82 -21.45
C LEU A 298 17.85 6.86 -20.34
N LEU A 299 17.42 7.45 -19.22
CA LEU A 299 16.82 6.76 -18.10
C LEU A 299 15.41 7.30 -17.90
N PHE A 300 14.48 6.45 -17.52
CA PHE A 300 13.06 6.81 -17.41
C PHE A 300 12.59 6.74 -15.96
N ALA A 301 11.71 7.67 -15.60
CA ALA A 301 11.08 7.71 -14.27
C ALA A 301 10.45 6.36 -13.89
N GLY A 302 10.65 5.92 -12.64
CA GLY A 302 10.09 4.67 -12.12
C GLY A 302 10.83 3.40 -12.52
N THR A 303 11.92 3.49 -13.31
CA THR A 303 12.85 2.38 -13.52
C THR A 303 13.91 2.34 -12.43
N THR A 304 14.66 1.26 -12.30
CA THR A 304 15.56 1.03 -11.17
C THR A 304 16.96 0.64 -11.60
N VAL A 305 17.96 1.17 -10.91
CA VAL A 305 19.36 0.81 -11.12
C VAL A 305 19.63 -0.57 -10.54
N GLN A 306 19.97 -1.54 -11.38
CA GLN A 306 20.26 -2.89 -10.93
C GLN A 306 21.72 -3.06 -10.52
N SER A 307 22.65 -2.50 -11.30
CA SER A 307 24.07 -2.50 -10.96
C SER A 307 24.77 -1.26 -11.52
N GLY A 308 25.97 -0.97 -11.01
CA GLY A 308 26.79 0.17 -11.41
C GLY A 308 26.39 1.49 -10.74
N SER A 309 26.90 2.58 -11.30
CA SER A 309 26.64 3.94 -10.83
C SER A 309 26.57 4.93 -11.99
N ALA A 310 25.85 6.03 -11.80
CA ALA A 310 25.75 7.07 -12.81
C ALA A 310 25.59 8.47 -12.21
N THR A 311 26.04 9.47 -12.97
CA THR A 311 25.65 10.87 -12.80
C THR A 311 24.76 11.26 -13.98
N VAL A 312 23.57 11.81 -13.68
CA VAL A 312 22.56 12.08 -14.68
C VAL A 312 21.99 13.48 -14.57
N VAL A 313 21.46 14.05 -15.65
CA VAL A 313 20.71 15.32 -15.64
C VAL A 313 19.23 15.06 -15.90
N VAL A 314 18.37 15.70 -15.13
CA VAL A 314 16.91 15.60 -15.27
C VAL A 314 16.43 16.37 -16.51
N VAL A 315 15.67 15.69 -17.35
CA VAL A 315 15.14 16.21 -18.64
C VAL A 315 13.64 16.48 -18.58
N ALA A 316 12.88 15.63 -17.87
CA ALA A 316 11.44 15.79 -17.71
C ALA A 316 10.97 15.25 -16.37
N THR A 317 9.94 15.88 -15.78
CA THR A 317 9.41 15.57 -14.44
C THR A 317 7.89 15.37 -14.45
N GLY A 318 7.37 14.63 -13.48
CA GLY A 318 5.94 14.46 -13.20
C GLY A 318 5.11 13.98 -14.39
N ASN A 319 4.00 14.63 -14.65
CA ASN A 319 3.11 14.30 -15.77
C ASN A 319 3.75 14.54 -17.15
N LYS A 320 4.84 15.33 -17.21
CA LYS A 320 5.59 15.55 -18.44
C LYS A 320 6.66 14.47 -18.69
N SER A 321 6.86 13.51 -17.80
CA SER A 321 7.77 12.37 -18.01
C SER A 321 7.20 11.35 -19.01
N TYR A 322 8.05 10.47 -19.49
CA TYR A 322 7.67 9.40 -20.44
C TYR A 322 6.58 8.50 -19.83
N VAL A 323 6.74 8.10 -18.56
CA VAL A 323 5.75 7.33 -17.82
C VAL A 323 4.49 8.15 -17.52
N GLY A 324 4.63 9.43 -17.18
CA GLY A 324 3.52 10.33 -16.95
C GLY A 324 2.60 10.45 -18.18
N THR A 325 3.18 10.57 -19.39
CA THR A 325 2.41 10.63 -20.65
C THR A 325 1.77 9.27 -21.00
N MET A 326 2.38 8.14 -20.63
CA MET A 326 1.78 6.81 -20.80
C MET A 326 0.70 6.50 -19.77
N SER A 327 0.82 7.01 -18.56
CA SER A 327 -0.13 6.79 -17.46
C SER A 327 -1.55 7.25 -17.81
N GLU A 328 -1.73 8.31 -18.61
CA GLU A 328 -3.03 8.69 -19.16
C GLU A 328 -3.65 7.64 -20.11
N LEU A 329 -2.81 6.83 -20.79
CA LEU A 329 -3.23 5.78 -21.72
C LEU A 329 -3.44 4.42 -21.02
N LEU A 330 -2.81 4.21 -19.85
CA LEU A 330 -2.78 2.96 -19.10
C LEU A 330 -3.69 2.95 -17.86
N GLN A 331 -4.70 3.81 -17.76
CA GLN A 331 -5.71 3.75 -16.69
C GLN A 331 -6.54 2.47 -16.76
N GLN A 332 -5.88 1.33 -16.63
CA GLN A 332 -6.56 0.09 -16.29
C GLN A 332 -6.75 0.08 -14.76
N PRO A 333 -7.98 -0.15 -14.28
CA PRO A 333 -8.20 -0.29 -12.85
C PRO A 333 -7.32 -1.44 -12.33
N ALA A 334 -6.68 -1.21 -11.20
CA ALA A 334 -5.91 -2.25 -10.50
C ALA A 334 -6.78 -3.50 -10.34
N GLY A 335 -6.19 -4.69 -10.51
CA GLY A 335 -6.90 -5.96 -10.39
C GLY A 335 -7.64 -6.06 -9.04
N GLU A 336 -8.80 -6.74 -9.04
CA GLU A 336 -9.61 -6.91 -7.84
C GLU A 336 -8.82 -7.65 -6.76
N THR A 337 -8.88 -7.16 -5.53
CA THR A 337 -8.25 -7.80 -4.37
C THR A 337 -9.14 -8.91 -3.83
N SER A 338 -8.57 -9.87 -3.07
CA SER A 338 -9.34 -10.91 -2.35
C SER A 338 -10.40 -10.30 -1.43
N PHE A 339 -10.16 -9.08 -0.95
CA PHE A 339 -11.11 -8.30 -0.18
C PHE A 339 -12.32 -7.86 -1.02
N ASP A 340 -12.09 -7.33 -2.22
CA ASP A 340 -13.18 -6.88 -3.11
C ASP A 340 -14.05 -8.06 -3.54
N GLU A 341 -13.45 -9.23 -3.81
CA GLU A 341 -14.17 -10.47 -4.09
C GLU A 341 -15.03 -10.93 -2.91
N GLY A 342 -14.48 -10.86 -1.68
CA GLY A 342 -15.20 -11.16 -0.46
C GLY A 342 -16.41 -10.24 -0.25
N LEU A 343 -16.22 -8.93 -0.43
CA LEU A 343 -17.29 -7.93 -0.30
C LEU A 343 -18.39 -8.11 -1.37
N LYS A 344 -18.00 -8.39 -2.61
CA LYS A 344 -18.95 -8.73 -3.68
C LYS A 344 -19.73 -9.99 -3.37
N SER A 345 -19.09 -11.02 -2.80
CA SER A 345 -19.73 -12.26 -2.41
C SER A 345 -20.80 -12.03 -1.34
N VAL A 346 -20.50 -11.23 -0.31
CA VAL A 346 -21.46 -10.81 0.72
C VAL A 346 -22.65 -10.07 0.09
N SER A 347 -22.36 -9.08 -0.73
CA SER A 347 -23.39 -8.31 -1.43
C SER A 347 -24.30 -9.19 -2.29
N LYS A 348 -23.71 -10.17 -2.99
CA LYS A 348 -24.46 -11.14 -3.80
C LYS A 348 -25.43 -11.99 -2.96
N VAL A 349 -25.02 -12.44 -1.78
CA VAL A 349 -25.89 -13.19 -0.85
C VAL A 349 -27.08 -12.35 -0.44
N LEU A 350 -26.85 -11.10 -0.02
CA LEU A 350 -27.93 -10.19 0.43
C LEU A 350 -28.88 -9.80 -0.69
N VAL A 351 -28.36 -9.50 -1.88
CA VAL A 351 -29.17 -9.19 -3.06
C VAL A 351 -30.01 -10.41 -3.48
N SER A 352 -29.44 -11.62 -3.47
CA SER A 352 -30.18 -12.85 -3.79
C SER A 352 -31.33 -13.08 -2.81
N PHE A 353 -31.07 -12.84 -1.51
CA PHE A 353 -32.12 -12.93 -0.49
C PHE A 353 -33.24 -11.90 -0.72
N MET A 354 -32.89 -10.65 -1.02
CA MET A 354 -33.85 -9.59 -1.35
C MET A 354 -34.72 -9.97 -2.56
N LEU A 355 -34.12 -10.48 -3.64
CA LEU A 355 -34.83 -10.87 -4.86
C LEU A 355 -35.83 -12.02 -4.64
N ILE A 356 -35.63 -12.84 -3.61
CA ILE A 356 -36.59 -13.91 -3.24
C ILE A 356 -37.69 -13.37 -2.33
N MET A 357 -37.32 -12.63 -1.29
CA MET A 357 -38.24 -12.26 -0.22
C MET A 357 -39.19 -11.11 -0.58
N CYS A 358 -38.71 -10.09 -1.31
CA CYS A 358 -39.56 -8.95 -1.66
C CYS A 358 -40.76 -9.29 -2.54
N PRO A 359 -40.65 -10.12 -3.57
CA PRO A 359 -41.82 -10.60 -4.31
C PRO A 359 -42.80 -11.36 -3.41
N ILE A 360 -42.33 -12.20 -2.48
CA ILE A 360 -43.20 -12.92 -1.56
C ILE A 360 -44.01 -11.94 -0.69
N VAL A 361 -43.35 -10.93 -0.12
CA VAL A 361 -44.02 -9.87 0.69
C VAL A 361 -45.00 -9.08 -0.16
N PHE A 362 -44.66 -8.73 -1.40
CA PHE A 362 -45.53 -8.01 -2.33
C PHE A 362 -46.81 -8.80 -2.63
N PHE A 363 -46.67 -10.05 -3.05
CA PHE A 363 -47.82 -10.86 -3.39
C PHE A 363 -48.66 -11.23 -2.18
N ALA A 364 -48.01 -11.54 -1.01
CA ALA A 364 -48.76 -11.83 0.22
C ALA A 364 -49.63 -10.63 0.62
N ASN A 365 -49.11 -9.41 0.66
CA ASN A 365 -49.89 -8.24 1.04
C ASN A 365 -50.93 -7.89 -0.04
N GLY A 366 -50.60 -7.94 -1.35
CA GLY A 366 -51.52 -7.65 -2.46
C GLY A 366 -52.73 -8.55 -2.47
N PHE A 367 -52.53 -9.90 -2.31
CA PHE A 367 -53.61 -10.85 -2.30
C PHE A 367 -54.46 -10.85 -1.01
N LEU A 368 -53.79 -10.66 0.16
CA LEU A 368 -54.48 -10.80 1.44
C LEU A 368 -55.17 -9.48 1.86
N LYS A 369 -54.61 -8.33 1.48
CA LYS A 369 -55.15 -7.01 1.89
C LYS A 369 -55.86 -6.25 0.78
N GLY A 370 -55.72 -6.67 -0.48
CA GLY A 370 -56.44 -6.13 -1.62
C GLY A 370 -55.88 -4.78 -2.16
N ASP A 371 -54.94 -4.13 -1.48
CA ASP A 371 -54.30 -2.88 -1.93
C ASP A 371 -52.91 -3.18 -2.51
N TRP A 372 -52.86 -3.22 -3.86
CA TRP A 372 -51.64 -3.52 -4.59
C TRP A 372 -50.61 -2.37 -4.60
N PHE A 373 -51.10 -1.14 -4.46
CA PHE A 373 -50.23 0.02 -4.46
C PHE A 373 -49.48 0.14 -3.14
N ASP A 374 -50.19 0.05 -2.01
CA ASP A 374 -49.55 0.01 -0.70
C ASP A 374 -48.65 -1.23 -0.51
N ALA A 375 -49.07 -2.40 -1.05
CA ALA A 375 -48.25 -3.60 -1.05
C ALA A 375 -46.93 -3.41 -1.82
N LEU A 376 -46.95 -2.66 -2.96
CA LEU A 376 -45.77 -2.33 -3.73
C LEU A 376 -44.84 -1.38 -2.94
N LEU A 377 -45.38 -0.29 -2.42
CA LEU A 377 -44.61 0.70 -1.65
C LEU A 377 -43.98 0.03 -0.42
N PHE A 378 -44.74 -0.79 0.27
CA PHE A 378 -44.25 -1.53 1.43
C PHE A 378 -43.14 -2.53 1.07
N SER A 379 -43.32 -3.32 0.00
CA SER A 379 -42.30 -4.28 -0.46
C SER A 379 -41.01 -3.61 -0.90
N VAL A 380 -41.12 -2.46 -1.62
CA VAL A 380 -39.97 -1.64 -2.00
C VAL A 380 -39.26 -1.09 -0.75
N SER A 381 -40.01 -0.63 0.25
CA SER A 381 -39.42 -0.13 1.51
C SER A 381 -38.69 -1.23 2.29
N VAL A 382 -39.26 -2.45 2.29
CA VAL A 382 -38.60 -3.66 2.84
C VAL A 382 -37.31 -3.97 2.08
N ALA A 383 -37.32 -3.91 0.73
CA ALA A 383 -36.14 -4.13 -0.10
C ALA A 383 -35.00 -3.14 0.24
N VAL A 384 -35.36 -1.88 0.43
CA VAL A 384 -34.41 -0.83 0.82
C VAL A 384 -33.84 -1.09 2.20
N GLY A 385 -34.68 -1.48 3.17
CA GLY A 385 -34.25 -1.79 4.53
C GLY A 385 -33.28 -2.99 4.62
N ILE A 386 -33.37 -3.95 3.69
CA ILE A 386 -32.46 -5.12 3.62
C ILE A 386 -31.08 -4.71 3.05
N THR A 387 -31.04 -3.72 2.19
CA THR A 387 -29.78 -3.34 1.51
C THR A 387 -28.81 -2.70 2.50
N PRO A 388 -27.60 -3.27 2.69
CA PRO A 388 -26.64 -2.73 3.63
C PRO A 388 -25.91 -1.49 3.05
N GLN A 389 -26.62 -0.38 3.04
CA GLN A 389 -26.19 0.87 2.38
C GLN A 389 -24.86 1.39 2.90
N MET A 390 -24.64 1.24 4.21
CA MET A 390 -23.43 1.75 4.87
C MET A 390 -22.25 0.74 4.86
N LEU A 391 -22.41 -0.41 4.20
CA LEU A 391 -21.34 -1.41 4.20
C LEU A 391 -20.02 -0.86 3.63
N PRO A 392 -19.98 -0.21 2.44
CA PRO A 392 -18.73 0.38 1.94
C PRO A 392 -18.17 1.44 2.89
N VAL A 393 -19.04 2.28 3.45
CA VAL A 393 -18.65 3.37 4.35
C VAL A 393 -18.08 2.85 5.67
N ILE A 394 -18.72 1.89 6.31
CA ILE A 394 -18.21 1.27 7.55
C ILE A 394 -16.88 0.58 7.31
N VAL A 395 -16.78 -0.15 6.20
CA VAL A 395 -15.51 -0.81 5.81
C VAL A 395 -14.40 0.21 5.63
N THR A 396 -14.62 1.25 4.84
CA THR A 396 -13.63 2.32 4.62
C THR A 396 -13.27 3.03 5.93
N THR A 397 -14.25 3.27 6.80
CA THR A 397 -14.01 3.86 8.12
C THR A 397 -13.20 2.94 9.04
N CYS A 398 -13.45 1.62 9.02
CA CYS A 398 -12.65 0.63 9.75
C CYS A 398 -11.19 0.64 9.25
N LEU A 399 -10.99 0.61 7.92
CA LEU A 399 -9.65 0.63 7.31
C LEU A 399 -8.90 1.94 7.62
N SER A 400 -9.57 3.08 7.45
CA SER A 400 -8.99 4.40 7.75
C SER A 400 -8.59 4.54 9.21
N ARG A 401 -9.44 4.07 10.14
CA ARG A 401 -9.13 4.05 11.57
C ARG A 401 -7.99 3.09 11.88
N GLY A 402 -8.03 1.87 11.31
CA GLY A 402 -6.99 0.87 11.48
C GLY A 402 -5.64 1.42 11.01
N GLY A 403 -5.57 1.99 9.80
CA GLY A 403 -4.36 2.62 9.27
C GLY A 403 -3.85 3.78 10.15
N THR A 404 -4.76 4.63 10.66
CA THR A 404 -4.38 5.70 11.60
C THR A 404 -3.84 5.16 12.93
N GLN A 405 -4.38 4.04 13.42
CA GLN A 405 -3.92 3.40 14.64
C GLN A 405 -2.56 2.71 14.43
N MET A 406 -2.39 2.04 13.29
CA MET A 406 -1.12 1.45 12.85
C MET A 406 -0.02 2.52 12.72
N ALA A 407 -0.32 3.67 12.11
CA ALA A 407 0.63 4.77 11.97
C ALA A 407 1.13 5.32 13.32
N LYS A 408 0.30 5.31 14.37
CA LYS A 408 0.71 5.67 15.74
C LYS A 408 1.64 4.64 16.39
N GLN A 409 1.73 3.46 15.80
CA GLN A 409 2.57 2.34 16.24
C GLN A 409 3.67 2.06 15.22
N ASP A 410 4.08 3.10 14.49
CA ASP A 410 5.18 3.05 13.51
C ASP A 410 4.94 2.09 12.32
N VAL A 411 3.68 1.79 12.00
CA VAL A 411 3.28 0.97 10.84
C VAL A 411 2.54 1.85 9.83
N ILE A 412 3.18 2.22 8.74
CA ILE A 412 2.59 3.03 7.68
C ILE A 412 1.99 2.14 6.60
N VAL A 413 0.73 2.37 6.28
CA VAL A 413 -0.01 1.60 5.28
C VAL A 413 -0.13 2.40 3.99
N LYS A 414 0.52 1.95 2.93
CA LYS A 414 0.41 2.53 1.57
C LYS A 414 -0.89 2.07 0.90
N ASN A 415 -1.23 0.80 1.03
CA ASN A 415 -2.42 0.19 0.46
C ASN A 415 -3.40 -0.21 1.57
N PRO A 416 -4.56 0.46 1.73
CA PRO A 416 -5.52 0.14 2.80
C PRO A 416 -6.04 -1.30 2.77
N ALA A 417 -6.12 -1.95 1.59
CA ALA A 417 -6.54 -3.35 1.49
C ALA A 417 -5.56 -4.30 2.20
N ALA A 418 -4.27 -3.96 2.26
CA ALA A 418 -3.25 -4.73 2.96
C ALA A 418 -3.49 -4.86 4.46
N ILE A 419 -4.22 -3.93 5.09
CA ILE A 419 -4.60 -4.02 6.52
C ILE A 419 -5.33 -5.34 6.82
N GLN A 420 -6.23 -5.73 5.92
CA GLN A 420 -7.02 -6.94 6.11
C GLN A 420 -6.21 -8.19 5.85
N ASN A 421 -5.40 -8.19 4.78
CA ASN A 421 -4.49 -9.29 4.49
C ASN A 421 -3.47 -9.48 5.62
N LEU A 422 -2.94 -8.40 6.20
CA LEU A 422 -2.07 -8.46 7.37
C LEU A 422 -2.76 -9.13 8.57
N GLY A 423 -4.04 -8.83 8.81
CA GLY A 423 -4.86 -9.48 9.83
C GLY A 423 -5.15 -10.96 9.54
N ALA A 424 -5.22 -11.34 8.27
CA ALA A 424 -5.47 -12.69 7.81
C ALA A 424 -4.19 -13.53 7.70
N MET A 425 -3.02 -12.89 7.71
CA MET A 425 -1.71 -13.52 7.52
C MET A 425 -1.48 -14.67 8.51
N ASP A 426 -1.13 -15.84 7.98
CA ASP A 426 -0.77 -17.05 8.71
C ASP A 426 0.68 -17.49 8.46
N ILE A 427 1.32 -17.01 7.39
CA ILE A 427 2.74 -17.21 7.10
C ILE A 427 3.42 -15.86 6.88
N LEU A 428 4.51 -15.62 7.60
CA LEU A 428 5.43 -14.53 7.34
C LEU A 428 6.72 -15.09 6.75
N CYS A 429 6.99 -14.81 5.50
CA CYS A 429 8.29 -14.99 4.87
C CYS A 429 9.15 -13.77 5.14
N THR A 430 10.38 -13.94 5.58
CA THR A 430 11.27 -12.82 5.88
C THR A 430 12.67 -13.11 5.35
N ASP A 431 13.36 -12.08 4.85
CA ASP A 431 14.81 -12.21 4.67
C ASP A 431 15.49 -12.29 6.03
N LYS A 432 16.69 -12.86 6.06
CA LYS A 432 17.51 -12.95 7.26
C LYS A 432 18.19 -11.64 7.61
N THR A 433 18.90 -11.09 6.59
CA THR A 433 19.84 -9.98 6.78
C THR A 433 19.06 -8.67 6.96
N GLY A 434 19.45 -7.90 7.97
CA GLY A 434 18.82 -6.63 8.28
C GLY A 434 17.40 -6.72 8.86
N THR A 435 16.69 -7.84 8.70
CA THR A 435 15.33 -8.04 9.22
C THR A 435 15.36 -8.79 10.57
N ILE A 436 15.91 -10.01 10.58
CA ILE A 436 16.09 -10.82 11.81
C ILE A 436 17.38 -10.42 12.51
N THR A 437 18.45 -10.11 11.73
CA THR A 437 19.75 -9.67 12.25
C THR A 437 19.81 -8.15 12.37
N ALA A 438 20.71 -7.67 13.23
CA ALA A 438 20.97 -6.25 13.36
C ALA A 438 21.55 -5.66 12.05
N ASP A 439 21.41 -4.36 11.87
CA ASP A 439 22.00 -3.63 10.73
C ASP A 439 23.51 -3.36 10.94
N GLU A 440 24.11 -4.06 11.88
CA GLU A 440 25.53 -4.01 12.18
C GLU A 440 26.13 -5.40 11.95
N VAL A 441 27.16 -5.42 11.11
CA VAL A 441 27.99 -6.59 10.87
C VAL A 441 29.31 -6.36 11.60
N VAL A 442 29.79 -7.38 12.31
CA VAL A 442 31.06 -7.29 13.04
C VAL A 442 32.08 -8.19 12.33
N LEU A 443 33.26 -7.63 12.00
CA LEU A 443 34.40 -8.41 11.53
C LEU A 443 35.07 -9.09 12.73
N GLU A 444 34.92 -10.41 12.84
CA GLU A 444 35.44 -11.19 13.94
C GLU A 444 36.83 -11.72 13.66
N ARG A 445 37.14 -12.07 12.39
CA ARG A 445 38.43 -12.68 12.01
C ARG A 445 38.87 -12.23 10.61
N HIS A 446 40.17 -12.06 10.44
CA HIS A 446 40.86 -11.83 9.17
C HIS A 446 41.98 -12.84 8.99
N LEU A 447 41.72 -13.90 8.24
CA LEU A 447 42.49 -15.12 8.21
C LEU A 447 43.24 -15.32 6.89
N ASN A 448 44.51 -15.80 6.95
CA ASN A 448 45.23 -16.28 5.80
C ASN A 448 44.63 -17.63 5.32
N ILE A 449 45.18 -18.23 4.30
CA ILE A 449 44.73 -19.49 3.73
C ILE A 449 44.97 -20.70 4.69
N LEU A 450 45.87 -20.59 5.66
CA LEU A 450 46.13 -21.60 6.68
C LEU A 450 45.13 -21.50 7.85
N GLY A 451 44.36 -20.43 7.92
CA GLY A 451 43.39 -20.13 8.97
C GLY A 451 43.99 -19.43 10.19
N GLU A 452 45.12 -18.74 9.99
CA GLU A 452 45.79 -17.92 11.01
C GLU A 452 45.47 -16.42 10.77
N GLU A 453 45.43 -15.63 11.85
CA GLU A 453 45.20 -14.20 11.75
C GLU A 453 46.33 -13.50 10.97
N ASP A 454 45.98 -12.71 9.97
CA ASP A 454 46.92 -12.02 9.10
C ASP A 454 46.48 -10.57 8.80
N PRO A 455 47.16 -9.55 9.35
CA PRO A 455 46.88 -8.14 9.08
C PRO A 455 46.95 -7.72 7.61
N ARG A 456 47.62 -8.51 6.75
CA ARG A 456 47.69 -8.24 5.31
C ARG A 456 46.33 -8.42 4.64
N VAL A 457 45.57 -9.41 5.08
CA VAL A 457 44.21 -9.65 4.59
C VAL A 457 43.33 -8.44 4.90
N LEU A 458 43.37 -7.96 6.16
CA LEU A 458 42.63 -6.78 6.61
C LEU A 458 43.06 -5.53 5.85
N ARG A 459 44.37 -5.31 5.60
CA ARG A 459 44.87 -4.17 4.81
C ARG A 459 44.34 -4.16 3.38
N HIS A 460 44.33 -5.30 2.69
CA HIS A 460 43.83 -5.38 1.33
C HIS A 460 42.33 -5.14 1.30
N ALA A 461 41.60 -5.72 2.25
CA ALA A 461 40.17 -5.49 2.38
C ALA A 461 39.84 -4.03 2.66
N TYR A 462 40.62 -3.34 3.53
CA TYR A 462 40.51 -1.92 3.79
C TYR A 462 40.69 -1.08 2.52
N LEU A 463 41.75 -1.32 1.75
CA LEU A 463 42.01 -0.57 0.51
C LEU A 463 40.85 -0.75 -0.48
N ASN A 464 40.31 -1.95 -0.61
CA ASN A 464 39.15 -2.19 -1.46
C ASN A 464 37.92 -1.46 -0.96
N SER A 465 37.60 -1.53 0.36
CA SER A 465 36.40 -0.90 0.94
C SER A 465 36.53 0.62 1.04
N TYR A 466 37.73 1.16 1.18
CA TYR A 466 37.97 2.59 1.31
C TYR A 466 37.87 3.33 -0.02
N PHE A 467 38.45 2.75 -1.09
CA PHE A 467 38.56 3.39 -2.40
C PHE A 467 37.40 3.08 -3.36
N GLN A 468 36.46 2.18 -2.99
CA GLN A 468 35.27 1.96 -3.82
C GLN A 468 34.40 3.22 -3.92
N THR A 469 33.82 3.48 -5.08
CA THR A 469 32.78 4.49 -5.28
C THR A 469 31.42 3.84 -5.19
N GLY A 470 30.49 4.47 -4.52
CA GLY A 470 29.13 3.97 -4.29
C GLY A 470 28.77 3.86 -2.82
N LEU A 471 27.61 3.25 -2.54
CA LEU A 471 27.14 3.04 -1.17
C LEU A 471 28.00 1.96 -0.50
N ARG A 472 28.68 2.35 0.56
CA ARG A 472 29.36 1.41 1.45
C ARG A 472 28.33 0.53 2.14
N ASN A 473 28.43 -0.76 1.95
CA ASN A 473 27.57 -1.71 2.62
C ASN A 473 28.05 -1.99 4.07
N LEU A 474 27.25 -2.78 4.81
CA LEU A 474 27.58 -3.10 6.22
C LEU A 474 28.93 -3.83 6.38
N ILE A 475 29.32 -4.67 5.40
CA ILE A 475 30.61 -5.37 5.38
C ILE A 475 31.75 -4.37 5.23
N ASP A 476 31.60 -3.38 4.34
CA ASP A 476 32.59 -2.33 4.13
C ASP A 476 32.80 -1.48 5.39
N ASN A 477 31.70 -1.11 6.04
CA ASN A 477 31.75 -0.35 7.30
C ASN A 477 32.43 -1.15 8.41
N ALA A 478 32.15 -2.46 8.50
CA ALA A 478 32.81 -3.35 9.46
C ALA A 478 34.32 -3.44 9.20
N ILE A 479 34.72 -3.61 7.94
CA ILE A 479 36.14 -3.65 7.53
C ILE A 479 36.83 -2.34 7.91
N ILE A 480 36.24 -1.20 7.56
CA ILE A 480 36.82 0.13 7.86
C ILE A 480 36.91 0.35 9.36
N LYS A 481 35.88 0.01 10.14
CA LYS A 481 35.83 0.14 11.60
C LYS A 481 36.97 -0.66 12.23
N THR A 482 37.06 -1.95 11.97
CA THR A 482 38.12 -2.82 12.52
C THR A 482 39.50 -2.38 12.05
N SER A 483 39.66 -1.98 10.78
CA SER A 483 40.92 -1.50 10.25
C SER A 483 41.41 -0.21 10.95
N ASN A 484 40.50 0.72 11.31
CA ASN A 484 40.85 1.91 12.05
C ASN A 484 41.37 1.62 13.47
N ASP A 485 40.93 0.50 14.07
CA ASP A 485 41.37 0.08 15.38
C ASP A 485 42.70 -0.67 15.34
N GLU A 486 42.99 -1.43 14.28
CA GLU A 486 44.13 -2.35 14.20
C GLU A 486 45.27 -1.89 13.26
N LEU A 487 44.98 -1.00 12.29
CA LEU A 487 45.96 -0.59 11.27
C LEU A 487 46.18 0.90 11.25
N PRO A 488 47.37 1.39 10.80
CA PRO A 488 47.62 2.82 10.62
C PRO A 488 46.92 3.35 9.35
N THR A 489 45.60 3.39 9.34
CA THR A 489 44.75 3.74 8.17
C THR A 489 45.02 5.12 7.61
N ASN A 490 45.37 6.09 8.45
CA ASN A 490 45.75 7.44 8.02
C ASN A 490 46.97 7.45 7.07
N LEU A 491 47.94 6.53 7.25
CA LEU A 491 49.05 6.38 6.34
C LEU A 491 48.67 5.66 5.07
N LEU A 492 47.80 4.64 5.14
CA LEU A 492 47.34 3.88 3.99
C LEU A 492 46.54 4.74 3.00
N SER A 493 45.71 5.61 3.49
CA SER A 493 44.92 6.52 2.66
C SER A 493 45.78 7.57 1.90
N ILE A 494 46.97 7.92 2.41
CA ILE A 494 47.93 8.81 1.77
C ILE A 494 48.88 8.06 0.83
N GLU A 495 49.24 6.80 1.18
CA GLU A 495 50.20 6.00 0.41
C GLU A 495 49.60 5.37 -0.86
N TYR A 496 48.28 5.32 -0.97
CA TYR A 496 47.62 4.73 -2.11
C TYR A 496 46.65 5.72 -2.75
N GLU A 497 46.57 5.70 -4.08
CA GLU A 497 45.59 6.43 -4.85
C GLU A 497 44.73 5.48 -5.69
N LYS A 498 43.46 5.80 -5.88
CA LYS A 498 42.56 5.03 -6.73
C LYS A 498 42.84 5.29 -8.21
N ILE A 499 42.99 4.23 -8.99
CA ILE A 499 43.12 4.29 -10.46
C ILE A 499 41.79 3.97 -11.13
N ASP A 500 41.12 2.88 -10.69
CA ASP A 500 39.86 2.42 -11.27
C ASP A 500 39.13 1.45 -10.35
N GLU A 501 37.94 1.01 -10.76
CA GLU A 501 37.20 -0.06 -10.04
C GLU A 501 36.35 -0.87 -11.02
N VAL A 502 36.08 -2.12 -10.65
CA VAL A 502 35.04 -2.96 -11.24
C VAL A 502 33.94 -3.13 -10.19
N PRO A 503 32.79 -2.46 -10.37
CA PRO A 503 31.73 -2.42 -9.34
C PRO A 503 31.18 -3.81 -9.00
N PHE A 504 30.48 -3.87 -7.85
CA PHE A 504 29.82 -5.10 -7.42
C PHE A 504 28.65 -5.44 -8.37
N ASP A 505 28.54 -6.74 -8.66
CA ASP A 505 27.45 -7.30 -9.45
C ASP A 505 26.92 -8.56 -8.75
N PHE A 506 25.61 -8.70 -8.70
CA PHE A 506 24.92 -9.79 -8.04
C PHE A 506 25.13 -11.16 -8.69
N GLU A 507 25.45 -11.20 -9.98
CA GLU A 507 25.74 -12.43 -10.71
C GLU A 507 27.15 -12.90 -10.41
N ARG A 508 28.15 -12.00 -10.51
CA ARG A 508 29.56 -12.27 -10.20
C ARG A 508 29.88 -12.35 -8.72
N ARG A 509 29.08 -11.76 -7.86
CA ARG A 509 29.21 -11.71 -6.36
C ARG A 509 30.58 -11.27 -5.87
N ARG A 510 31.27 -10.41 -6.60
CA ARG A 510 32.58 -9.83 -6.27
C ARG A 510 32.72 -8.43 -6.84
N MET A 511 33.68 -7.69 -6.29
CA MET A 511 34.05 -6.36 -6.74
C MET A 511 35.56 -6.17 -6.64
N SER A 512 36.11 -5.30 -7.49
CA SER A 512 37.54 -5.02 -7.54
C SER A 512 37.81 -3.54 -7.51
N VAL A 513 38.87 -3.13 -6.81
CA VAL A 513 39.40 -1.77 -6.84
C VAL A 513 40.84 -1.82 -7.29
N VAL A 514 41.25 -0.93 -8.19
CA VAL A 514 42.63 -0.80 -8.69
C VAL A 514 43.24 0.43 -8.00
N VAL A 515 44.31 0.17 -7.24
CA VAL A 515 45.04 1.21 -6.50
C VAL A 515 46.50 1.24 -6.92
N ARG A 516 47.11 2.42 -6.87
CA ARG A 516 48.51 2.64 -7.08
C ARG A 516 49.17 3.06 -5.79
N ASN A 517 50.26 2.43 -5.42
CA ASN A 517 51.09 2.90 -4.29
C ASN A 517 52.01 4.06 -4.75
N THR A 518 51.77 5.24 -4.19
CA THR A 518 52.47 6.48 -4.56
C THR A 518 53.99 6.46 -4.32
N LYS A 519 54.50 5.62 -3.38
CA LYS A 519 55.92 5.48 -3.07
C LYS A 519 56.66 4.54 -3.97
N THR A 520 56.00 3.46 -4.39
CA THR A 520 56.64 2.39 -5.19
C THR A 520 56.21 2.39 -6.64
N ASP A 521 55.23 3.20 -7.01
CA ASP A 521 54.58 3.29 -8.32
C ASP A 521 54.03 1.94 -8.86
N LYS A 522 53.69 1.03 -7.91
CA LYS A 522 53.15 -0.29 -8.24
C LYS A 522 51.62 -0.25 -8.18
N THR A 523 51.01 -0.77 -9.21
CA THR A 523 49.54 -0.90 -9.31
C THR A 523 49.08 -2.24 -8.76
N GLN A 524 47.99 -2.29 -8.05
CA GLN A 524 47.38 -3.48 -7.49
C GLN A 524 45.88 -3.46 -7.76
N MET A 525 45.37 -4.57 -8.32
CA MET A 525 43.91 -4.84 -8.33
C MET A 525 43.59 -5.70 -7.10
N ILE A 526 42.69 -5.27 -6.27
CA ILE A 526 42.25 -5.96 -5.05
C ILE A 526 40.78 -6.31 -5.21
N THR A 527 40.45 -7.59 -5.12
CA THR A 527 39.13 -8.16 -5.28
C THR A 527 38.65 -8.72 -3.96
N LYS A 528 37.39 -8.40 -3.59
CA LYS A 528 36.69 -9.07 -2.48
C LYS A 528 35.33 -9.57 -2.94
N GLY A 529 34.84 -10.65 -2.35
CA GLY A 529 33.56 -11.24 -2.73
C GLY A 529 33.29 -12.61 -2.11
N ALA A 530 32.25 -13.29 -2.61
CA ALA A 530 31.94 -14.65 -2.21
C ALA A 530 33.17 -15.55 -2.43
N VAL A 531 33.52 -16.37 -1.42
CA VAL A 531 34.79 -17.13 -1.46
C VAL A 531 34.88 -18.04 -2.67
N GLU A 532 33.78 -18.67 -3.06
CA GLU A 532 33.70 -19.55 -4.22
C GLU A 532 34.06 -18.78 -5.52
N GLU A 533 33.51 -17.59 -5.68
CA GLU A 533 33.68 -16.75 -6.86
C GLU A 533 35.09 -16.11 -6.90
N VAL A 534 35.60 -15.70 -5.74
CA VAL A 534 36.98 -15.22 -5.64
C VAL A 534 37.99 -16.35 -5.93
N LEU A 535 37.76 -17.55 -5.40
CA LEU A 535 38.57 -18.73 -5.72
C LEU A 535 38.55 -19.08 -7.21
N ASN A 536 37.42 -18.89 -7.90
CA ASN A 536 37.30 -19.12 -9.35
C ASN A 536 38.16 -18.15 -10.18
N ALA A 537 38.34 -16.91 -9.67
CA ALA A 537 39.22 -15.92 -10.30
C ALA A 537 40.71 -16.14 -9.99
N CYS A 538 41.04 -16.99 -8.99
CA CYS A 538 42.42 -17.22 -8.52
C CYS A 538 43.09 -18.41 -9.21
N SER A 539 44.27 -18.17 -9.73
CA SER A 539 45.22 -19.20 -10.21
C SER A 539 46.37 -19.44 -9.23
N TYR A 540 46.56 -18.53 -8.29
CA TYR A 540 47.71 -18.53 -7.37
C TYR A 540 47.21 -18.30 -5.92
N VAL A 541 48.10 -18.52 -4.99
CA VAL A 541 47.89 -18.39 -3.54
C VAL A 541 49.12 -17.82 -2.89
N ASP A 542 48.96 -16.94 -1.89
CA ASP A 542 50.03 -16.43 -1.05
C ASP A 542 50.22 -17.35 0.16
N LEU A 543 51.39 -17.97 0.29
CA LEU A 543 51.83 -18.80 1.41
C LEU A 543 53.07 -18.17 2.02
N ASP A 544 52.93 -17.52 3.16
CA ASP A 544 54.01 -16.86 3.88
C ASP A 544 54.81 -15.84 2.99
N SER A 545 54.07 -15.05 2.22
CA SER A 545 54.63 -14.08 1.24
C SER A 545 55.31 -14.74 0.03
N GLU A 546 55.15 -16.05 -0.21
CA GLU A 546 55.52 -16.71 -1.46
C GLU A 546 54.28 -17.01 -2.31
N ILE A 547 54.27 -16.54 -3.53
CA ILE A 547 53.19 -16.80 -4.51
C ILE A 547 53.40 -18.17 -5.12
N LYS A 548 52.43 -19.08 -4.91
CA LYS A 548 52.45 -20.48 -5.42
C LYS A 548 51.18 -20.73 -6.26
N PRO A 549 51.22 -21.66 -7.22
CA PRO A 549 50.04 -22.11 -7.92
C PRO A 549 49.00 -22.68 -6.94
N LEU A 550 47.73 -22.29 -7.10
CA LEU A 550 46.61 -22.78 -6.28
C LEU A 550 46.25 -24.22 -6.64
N THR A 551 46.54 -25.15 -5.78
CA THR A 551 46.27 -26.58 -5.99
C THR A 551 44.81 -26.93 -5.63
N PRO A 552 44.21 -28.00 -6.21
CA PRO A 552 42.88 -28.48 -5.85
C PRO A 552 42.74 -28.85 -4.36
N ALA A 553 43.82 -29.34 -3.75
CA ALA A 553 43.85 -29.66 -2.33
C ALA A 553 43.75 -28.43 -1.44
N GLN A 554 44.46 -27.35 -1.78
CA GLN A 554 44.37 -26.07 -1.07
C GLN A 554 43.02 -25.43 -1.26
N ARG A 555 42.45 -25.43 -2.50
CA ARG A 555 41.10 -24.96 -2.75
C ARG A 555 40.10 -25.70 -1.84
N LYS A 556 40.18 -27.02 -1.75
CA LYS A 556 39.33 -27.82 -0.86
C LYS A 556 39.52 -27.46 0.60
N SER A 557 40.78 -27.31 1.06
CA SER A 557 41.07 -26.94 2.45
C SER A 557 40.46 -25.58 2.85
N VAL A 558 40.56 -24.57 1.97
CA VAL A 558 39.92 -23.27 2.19
C VAL A 558 38.39 -23.43 2.27
N MET A 559 37.78 -24.18 1.35
CA MET A 559 36.33 -24.38 1.36
C MET A 559 35.87 -25.18 2.60
N ASP A 560 36.62 -26.19 3.06
CA ASP A 560 36.30 -26.92 4.27
C ASP A 560 36.36 -26.00 5.50
N ARG A 561 37.30 -25.04 5.55
CA ARG A 561 37.42 -24.07 6.62
C ARG A 561 36.28 -23.03 6.56
N VAL A 562 35.96 -22.51 5.38
CA VAL A 562 34.81 -21.63 5.16
C VAL A 562 33.51 -22.32 5.62
N TYR A 563 33.36 -23.61 5.29
CA TYR A 563 32.21 -24.38 5.75
C TYR A 563 32.13 -24.46 7.29
N GLN A 564 33.26 -24.68 7.98
CA GLN A 564 33.32 -24.67 9.44
C GLN A 564 32.89 -23.30 10.03
N LEU A 565 33.44 -22.18 9.51
CA LEU A 565 33.08 -20.83 9.96
C LEU A 565 31.60 -20.54 9.71
N ASN A 566 31.07 -20.99 8.60
CA ASN A 566 29.62 -20.84 8.30
C ASN A 566 28.77 -21.64 9.29
N GLN A 567 29.21 -22.83 9.72
CA GLN A 567 28.52 -23.61 10.77
C GLN A 567 28.56 -22.90 12.15
N GLU A 568 29.61 -22.12 12.41
CA GLU A 568 29.71 -21.26 13.59
C GLU A 568 28.82 -19.99 13.48
N GLY A 569 28.15 -19.78 12.33
CA GLY A 569 27.26 -18.64 12.08
C GLY A 569 27.97 -17.41 11.52
N MET A 570 29.18 -17.56 11.02
CA MET A 570 29.94 -16.47 10.42
C MET A 570 29.79 -16.46 8.90
N ARG A 571 29.62 -15.28 8.32
CA ARG A 571 29.66 -15.04 6.88
C ARG A 571 31.12 -14.83 6.45
N VAL A 572 31.56 -15.53 5.39
CA VAL A 572 32.97 -15.47 4.96
C VAL A 572 33.08 -14.78 3.60
N VAL A 573 34.02 -13.83 3.48
CA VAL A 573 34.31 -13.06 2.26
C VAL A 573 35.76 -13.30 1.89
N GLY A 574 36.03 -13.74 0.65
CA GLY A 574 37.38 -13.94 0.11
C GLY A 574 38.04 -12.61 -0.29
N VAL A 575 39.36 -12.56 -0.13
CA VAL A 575 40.20 -11.43 -0.55
C VAL A 575 41.34 -11.94 -1.44
N ALA A 576 41.44 -11.37 -2.63
CA ALA A 576 42.48 -11.68 -3.61
C ALA A 576 43.14 -10.42 -4.14
N GLN A 577 44.34 -10.56 -4.68
CA GLN A 577 45.05 -9.45 -5.33
C GLN A 577 45.71 -9.88 -6.64
N LYS A 578 45.98 -8.90 -7.50
CA LYS A 578 46.80 -9.03 -8.71
C LYS A 578 47.72 -7.82 -8.79
N SER A 579 49.03 -8.05 -8.77
CA SER A 579 50.03 -6.98 -8.88
C SER A 579 50.30 -6.65 -10.34
N ASP A 580 50.45 -5.39 -10.67
CA ASP A 580 50.73 -4.82 -11.98
C ASP A 580 49.80 -5.42 -13.08
N PRO A 581 48.46 -5.30 -12.94
CA PRO A 581 47.50 -6.04 -13.79
C PRO A 581 47.65 -5.75 -15.30
N ARG A 582 47.92 -4.52 -15.68
CA ARG A 582 48.37 -4.03 -17.00
C ARG A 582 48.66 -2.54 -16.90
N GLY A 583 49.17 -1.91 -17.97
CA GLY A 583 49.41 -0.47 -18.02
C GLY A 583 48.12 0.34 -17.83
N VAL A 584 48.24 1.65 -17.54
CA VAL A 584 47.15 2.58 -17.26
C VAL A 584 46.08 2.50 -18.35
N GLY A 585 44.81 2.34 -17.93
CA GLY A 585 43.66 2.23 -18.83
C GLY A 585 42.42 1.84 -18.06
N GLU A 586 41.27 1.76 -18.72
CA GLU A 586 40.02 1.25 -18.13
C GLU A 586 40.15 -0.24 -17.82
N PHE A 587 39.78 -0.63 -16.57
CA PHE A 587 39.76 -2.01 -16.13
C PHE A 587 38.30 -2.52 -16.14
N GLY A 588 38.12 -3.74 -16.57
CA GLY A 588 36.79 -4.36 -16.69
C GLY A 588 36.75 -5.75 -16.06
N VAL A 589 35.62 -6.42 -16.22
CA VAL A 589 35.33 -7.76 -15.71
C VAL A 589 36.36 -8.80 -16.17
N ASP A 590 36.85 -8.69 -17.41
CA ASP A 590 37.85 -9.61 -18.00
C ASP A 590 39.22 -9.55 -17.32
N ASP A 591 39.52 -8.50 -16.56
CA ASP A 591 40.78 -8.34 -15.84
C ASP A 591 40.80 -9.11 -14.50
N GLU A 592 39.63 -9.48 -13.99
CA GLU A 592 39.45 -10.28 -12.75
C GLU A 592 39.79 -11.76 -12.97
N ARG A 593 40.99 -12.06 -13.41
CA ARG A 593 41.50 -13.42 -13.65
C ARG A 593 42.96 -13.55 -13.27
N ASP A 594 43.41 -14.77 -13.05
CA ASP A 594 44.78 -15.12 -12.64
C ASP A 594 45.20 -14.37 -11.37
N MET A 595 44.31 -14.27 -10.42
CA MET A 595 44.55 -13.58 -9.16
C MET A 595 45.27 -14.47 -8.14
N VAL A 596 45.82 -13.84 -7.12
CA VAL A 596 46.45 -14.45 -5.95
C VAL A 596 45.53 -14.38 -4.76
N LEU A 597 45.07 -15.52 -4.26
CA LEU A 597 44.27 -15.55 -3.03
C LEU A 597 45.15 -15.16 -1.83
N ILE A 598 44.77 -14.13 -1.10
CA ILE A 598 45.49 -13.65 0.11
C ILE A 598 44.92 -14.33 1.36
N GLY A 599 43.58 -14.42 1.43
CA GLY A 599 42.87 -14.97 2.59
C GLY A 599 41.41 -14.68 2.56
N TYR A 600 40.78 -14.69 3.74
CA TYR A 600 39.35 -14.43 3.89
C TYR A 600 39.04 -13.75 5.22
N LEU A 601 37.93 -13.06 5.22
CA LEU A 601 37.37 -12.32 6.36
C LEU A 601 36.14 -13.07 6.86
N ALA A 602 35.97 -13.19 8.18
CA ALA A 602 34.81 -13.82 8.77
C ALA A 602 34.02 -12.79 9.59
N PHE A 603 32.76 -12.64 9.23
CA PHE A 603 31.82 -11.65 9.80
C PHE A 603 30.74 -12.36 10.60
N LEU A 604 30.33 -11.75 11.70
CA LEU A 604 29.18 -12.17 12.48
C LEU A 604 28.02 -11.20 12.25
N ASP A 605 26.83 -11.75 11.92
CA ASP A 605 25.57 -11.02 11.87
C ASP A 605 24.82 -11.27 13.18
N PRO A 606 24.89 -10.42 14.21
CA PRO A 606 24.19 -10.66 15.45
C PRO A 606 22.67 -10.56 15.24
N PRO A 607 21.86 -11.50 15.75
CA PRO A 607 20.42 -11.33 15.73
C PRO A 607 20.00 -10.14 16.60
N LYS A 608 18.92 -9.46 16.24
CA LYS A 608 18.31 -8.40 17.05
C LYS A 608 17.82 -8.96 18.38
N GLU A 609 18.00 -8.24 19.47
CA GLU A 609 17.53 -8.64 20.80
C GLU A 609 16.02 -8.91 20.84
N SER A 610 15.23 -8.08 20.13
CA SER A 610 13.78 -8.19 20.03
C SER A 610 13.29 -9.34 19.15
N ALA A 611 14.12 -9.87 18.22
CA ALA A 611 13.69 -10.83 17.22
C ALA A 611 13.11 -12.13 17.83
N ARG A 612 13.73 -12.63 18.89
CA ARG A 612 13.25 -13.85 19.57
C ARG A 612 11.87 -13.66 20.21
N GLU A 613 11.64 -12.52 20.86
CA GLU A 613 10.36 -12.18 21.46
C GLU A 613 9.29 -11.98 20.40
N ALA A 614 9.60 -11.24 19.33
CA ALA A 614 8.69 -10.97 18.23
C ALA A 614 8.24 -12.26 17.53
N ILE A 615 9.17 -13.16 17.21
CA ILE A 615 8.86 -14.46 16.59
C ILE A 615 7.98 -15.30 17.52
N ALA A 616 8.25 -15.32 18.82
CA ALA A 616 7.43 -16.04 19.78
C ALA A 616 6.00 -15.47 19.84
N LYS A 617 5.82 -14.14 19.83
CA LYS A 617 4.52 -13.49 19.79
C LYS A 617 3.76 -13.75 18.49
N LEU A 618 4.43 -13.66 17.33
CA LEU A 618 3.82 -13.99 16.03
C LEU A 618 3.34 -15.44 16.00
N ASN A 619 4.14 -16.39 16.48
CA ASN A 619 3.73 -17.79 16.58
C ASN A 619 2.53 -17.97 17.54
N GLN A 620 2.48 -17.29 18.69
CA GLN A 620 1.34 -17.31 19.61
C GLN A 620 0.06 -16.77 18.95
N ARG A 621 0.21 -15.85 18.00
CA ARG A 621 -0.90 -15.35 17.18
C ARG A 621 -1.19 -16.22 15.96
N GLY A 622 -0.52 -17.38 15.82
CA GLY A 622 -0.74 -18.30 14.70
C GLY A 622 -0.13 -17.86 13.37
N VAL A 623 0.90 -17.00 13.41
CA VAL A 623 1.70 -16.63 12.24
C VAL A 623 2.99 -17.42 12.27
N GLN A 624 3.17 -18.33 11.30
CA GLN A 624 4.39 -19.10 11.15
C GLN A 624 5.45 -18.28 10.42
N VAL A 625 6.65 -18.17 11.00
CA VAL A 625 7.76 -17.45 10.38
C VAL A 625 8.63 -18.43 9.57
N LYS A 626 8.84 -18.13 8.29
CA LYS A 626 9.73 -18.86 7.38
C LYS A 626 10.83 -17.92 6.89
N VAL A 627 12.08 -18.41 6.86
CA VAL A 627 13.24 -17.58 6.46
C VAL A 627 13.65 -17.93 5.03
N LEU A 628 13.67 -16.91 4.16
CA LEU A 628 14.04 -17.01 2.76
C LEU A 628 15.25 -16.11 2.49
N THR A 629 16.44 -16.69 2.36
CA THR A 629 17.67 -15.91 2.26
C THR A 629 18.57 -16.34 1.09
N GLY A 630 19.34 -15.40 0.56
CA GLY A 630 20.44 -15.68 -0.37
C GLY A 630 21.71 -16.21 0.30
N ASP A 631 21.77 -16.17 1.63
CA ASP A 631 22.94 -16.58 2.40
C ASP A 631 23.13 -18.12 2.45
N ASN A 632 24.31 -18.50 2.95
CA ASN A 632 24.67 -19.90 3.16
C ASN A 632 23.77 -20.54 4.22
N GLU A 633 23.45 -21.84 4.00
CA GLU A 633 22.60 -22.65 4.86
C GLU A 633 23.08 -22.74 6.31
N GLY A 634 24.41 -22.83 6.53
CA GLY A 634 24.99 -22.92 7.88
C GLY A 634 24.78 -21.66 8.71
N VAL A 635 25.05 -20.48 8.10
CA VAL A 635 24.84 -19.18 8.74
C VAL A 635 23.36 -18.96 9.04
N ALA A 636 22.49 -19.23 8.07
CA ALA A 636 21.06 -19.05 8.24
C ALA A 636 20.46 -19.96 9.32
N ALA A 637 20.86 -21.24 9.36
CA ALA A 637 20.43 -22.18 10.40
C ALA A 637 20.90 -21.77 11.80
N ALA A 638 22.14 -21.25 11.91
CA ALA A 638 22.67 -20.76 13.19
C ALA A 638 21.86 -19.56 13.72
N VAL A 639 21.47 -18.62 12.85
CA VAL A 639 20.62 -17.48 13.21
C VAL A 639 19.22 -17.95 13.60
N CYS A 640 18.58 -18.83 12.80
CA CYS A 640 17.26 -19.39 13.10
C CYS A 640 17.24 -20.01 14.52
N LYS A 641 18.25 -20.79 14.86
CA LYS A 641 18.38 -21.41 16.18
C LYS A 641 18.49 -20.38 17.31
N LYS A 642 19.26 -19.30 17.11
CA LYS A 642 19.42 -18.23 18.12
C LYS A 642 18.11 -17.50 18.39
N VAL A 643 17.29 -17.26 17.35
CA VAL A 643 16.01 -16.55 17.48
C VAL A 643 14.81 -17.44 17.79
N GLY A 644 15.04 -18.76 17.95
CA GLY A 644 14.01 -19.71 18.37
C GLY A 644 13.14 -20.28 17.22
N ILE A 645 13.58 -20.16 15.97
CA ILE A 645 12.96 -20.85 14.83
C ILE A 645 13.55 -22.27 14.79
N HIS A 646 12.67 -23.27 14.94
CA HIS A 646 13.07 -24.67 14.79
C HIS A 646 13.06 -25.04 13.31
N VAL A 647 14.21 -25.48 12.80
CA VAL A 647 14.38 -25.86 11.41
C VAL A 647 14.37 -27.38 11.31
N ASP A 648 13.22 -27.95 10.92
CA ASP A 648 13.05 -29.38 10.68
C ASP A 648 13.48 -29.77 9.28
N GLU A 649 13.19 -28.88 8.30
CA GLU A 649 13.51 -29.07 6.90
C GLU A 649 14.10 -27.79 6.31
N LEU A 650 15.15 -27.97 5.47
CA LEU A 650 15.84 -26.91 4.76
C LEU A 650 15.83 -27.24 3.26
N LEU A 651 15.57 -26.22 2.42
CA LEU A 651 15.69 -26.29 0.96
C LEU A 651 16.72 -25.29 0.45
N LEU A 652 17.54 -25.72 -0.50
CA LEU A 652 18.48 -24.86 -1.22
C LEU A 652 17.84 -24.30 -2.50
N GLY A 653 18.40 -23.21 -3.03
CA GLY A 653 17.98 -22.65 -4.32
C GLY A 653 18.03 -23.69 -5.45
N SER A 654 19.07 -24.55 -5.49
CA SER A 654 19.17 -25.67 -6.42
C SER A 654 18.03 -26.68 -6.27
N ASP A 655 17.54 -26.92 -5.08
CA ASP A 655 16.40 -27.82 -4.85
C ASP A 655 15.13 -27.20 -5.37
N VAL A 656 14.91 -25.92 -5.06
CA VAL A 656 13.74 -25.16 -5.54
C VAL A 656 13.68 -25.13 -7.07
N GLU A 657 14.83 -25.02 -7.74
CA GLU A 657 14.89 -25.00 -9.21
C GLU A 657 14.53 -26.35 -9.82
N ASN A 658 14.99 -27.46 -9.23
CA ASN A 658 14.78 -28.81 -9.73
C ASN A 658 13.38 -29.38 -9.46
N LEU A 659 12.63 -28.83 -8.49
CA LEU A 659 11.28 -29.28 -8.16
C LEU A 659 10.27 -28.71 -9.16
N ASN A 660 9.30 -29.54 -9.58
CA ASN A 660 8.12 -29.02 -10.27
C ASN A 660 7.15 -28.32 -9.28
N ASP A 661 6.15 -27.59 -9.78
CA ASP A 661 5.30 -26.76 -8.93
C ASP A 661 4.47 -27.59 -7.92
N GLU A 662 4.01 -28.79 -8.26
CA GLU A 662 3.27 -29.65 -7.33
C GLU A 662 4.18 -30.22 -6.22
N GLN A 663 5.40 -30.59 -6.57
CA GLN A 663 6.40 -31.03 -5.58
C GLN A 663 6.83 -29.90 -4.67
N LEU A 664 6.98 -28.70 -5.23
CA LEU A 664 7.33 -27.50 -4.46
C LEU A 664 6.22 -27.16 -3.47
N LYS A 665 4.95 -27.20 -3.87
CA LYS A 665 3.79 -26.99 -2.99
C LYS A 665 3.81 -27.91 -1.77
N GLU A 666 4.14 -29.19 -1.95
CA GLU A 666 4.21 -30.12 -0.82
C GLU A 666 5.39 -29.80 0.12
N ARG A 667 6.56 -29.46 -0.46
CA ARG A 667 7.78 -29.25 0.31
C ARG A 667 7.75 -27.94 1.09
N VAL A 668 7.21 -26.84 0.53
CA VAL A 668 7.16 -25.54 1.20
C VAL A 668 6.36 -25.54 2.51
N GLU A 669 5.41 -26.47 2.66
CA GLU A 669 4.64 -26.63 3.90
C GLU A 669 5.55 -27.02 5.08
N LYS A 670 6.42 -27.96 4.86
CA LYS A 670 7.28 -28.59 5.88
C LYS A 670 8.57 -27.81 6.12
N THR A 671 8.96 -26.95 5.19
CA THR A 671 10.24 -26.24 5.22
C THR A 671 10.13 -24.91 5.98
N GLN A 672 11.05 -24.63 6.90
CA GLN A 672 11.13 -23.37 7.64
C GLN A 672 12.25 -22.47 7.14
N LEU A 673 13.30 -23.05 6.53
CA LEU A 673 14.47 -22.33 6.06
C LEU A 673 14.74 -22.62 4.58
N PHE A 674 14.86 -21.58 3.79
CA PHE A 674 15.25 -21.63 2.39
C PHE A 674 16.53 -20.81 2.22
N ALA A 675 17.61 -21.43 1.78
CA ALA A 675 18.93 -20.81 1.70
C ALA A 675 19.48 -20.79 0.26
N LYS A 676 20.43 -19.89 -0.02
CA LYS A 676 21.01 -19.67 -1.37
C LYS A 676 19.96 -19.42 -2.45
N LEU A 677 18.89 -18.71 -2.11
CA LEU A 677 17.83 -18.39 -3.05
C LEU A 677 18.22 -17.18 -3.94
N SER A 678 17.91 -17.28 -5.21
CA SER A 678 17.82 -16.09 -6.10
C SER A 678 16.51 -15.33 -5.84
N PRO A 679 16.40 -14.06 -6.28
CA PRO A 679 15.18 -13.26 -6.15
C PRO A 679 13.94 -13.94 -6.73
N MET A 680 14.08 -14.56 -7.91
CA MET A 680 12.98 -15.28 -8.59
C MET A 680 12.58 -16.56 -7.85
N GLN A 681 13.53 -17.26 -7.24
CA GLN A 681 13.24 -18.43 -6.43
C GLN A 681 12.51 -18.06 -5.12
N LYS A 682 12.84 -16.90 -4.48
CA LYS A 682 12.06 -16.35 -3.36
C LYS A 682 10.60 -16.13 -3.76
N ALA A 683 10.36 -15.47 -4.89
CA ALA A 683 9.01 -15.22 -5.42
C ALA A 683 8.26 -16.52 -5.74
N ARG A 684 8.94 -17.54 -6.27
CA ARG A 684 8.36 -18.86 -6.55
C ARG A 684 7.96 -19.61 -5.29
N VAL A 685 8.74 -19.56 -4.21
CA VAL A 685 8.39 -20.14 -2.91
C VAL A 685 7.14 -19.46 -2.34
N VAL A 686 7.08 -18.12 -2.35
CA VAL A 686 5.94 -17.34 -1.90
C VAL A 686 4.67 -17.71 -2.70
N SER A 687 4.78 -17.79 -4.02
CA SER A 687 3.66 -18.17 -4.90
C SER A 687 3.17 -19.60 -4.64
N ALA A 688 4.08 -20.54 -4.31
CA ALA A 688 3.73 -21.92 -3.96
C ALA A 688 2.93 -21.97 -2.64
N LEU A 689 3.35 -21.21 -1.60
CA LEU A 689 2.62 -21.10 -0.33
C LEU A 689 1.21 -20.49 -0.53
N ARG A 690 1.08 -19.42 -1.31
CA ARG A 690 -0.22 -18.83 -1.65
C ARG A 690 -1.13 -19.83 -2.39
N SER A 691 -0.56 -20.62 -3.29
CA SER A 691 -1.31 -21.67 -4.01
C SER A 691 -1.84 -22.76 -3.08
N ASN A 692 -1.32 -22.90 -1.88
CA ASN A 692 -1.82 -23.79 -0.82
C ASN A 692 -2.87 -23.12 0.08
N ASN A 693 -3.43 -21.98 -0.32
CA ASN A 693 -4.43 -21.16 0.39
C ASN A 693 -3.91 -20.50 1.68
N HIS A 694 -2.61 -20.30 1.82
CA HIS A 694 -2.05 -19.45 2.85
C HIS A 694 -2.16 -17.99 2.48
N VAL A 695 -2.29 -17.12 3.49
CA VAL A 695 -2.14 -15.68 3.36
C VAL A 695 -0.72 -15.32 3.76
N VAL A 696 0.09 -15.02 2.75
CA VAL A 696 1.54 -14.88 2.91
C VAL A 696 1.94 -13.41 2.96
N GLY A 697 2.58 -13.00 4.06
CA GLY A 697 3.34 -11.76 4.12
C GLY A 697 4.80 -12.00 3.73
N PHE A 698 5.41 -11.04 3.06
CA PHE A 698 6.86 -11.05 2.80
C PHE A 698 7.49 -9.77 3.30
N MET A 699 8.50 -9.90 4.17
CA MET A 699 9.25 -8.77 4.71
C MET A 699 10.69 -8.78 4.22
N GLY A 700 11.12 -7.65 3.61
CA GLY A 700 12.48 -7.46 3.12
C GLY A 700 12.82 -5.99 2.92
N ASP A 701 14.10 -5.68 2.75
CA ASP A 701 14.62 -4.31 2.62
C ASP A 701 15.54 -4.11 1.40
N GLY A 702 15.86 -5.20 0.69
CA GLY A 702 16.76 -5.21 -0.46
C GLY A 702 16.06 -5.30 -1.81
N ILE A 703 16.82 -5.02 -2.89
CA ILE A 703 16.38 -5.22 -4.28
C ILE A 703 15.94 -6.66 -4.52
N ASN A 704 16.63 -7.62 -3.90
CA ASN A 704 16.41 -9.07 -4.05
C ASN A 704 15.04 -9.52 -3.54
N ASP A 705 14.36 -8.69 -2.76
CA ASP A 705 13.10 -9.01 -2.10
C ASP A 705 11.88 -8.46 -2.85
N ALA A 706 12.08 -7.49 -3.74
CA ALA A 706 11.01 -6.80 -4.44
C ALA A 706 10.07 -7.77 -5.22
N ALA A 707 10.64 -8.77 -5.90
CA ALA A 707 9.86 -9.78 -6.63
C ALA A 707 9.00 -10.65 -5.69
N ALA A 708 9.55 -11.05 -4.54
CA ALA A 708 8.85 -11.84 -3.53
C ALA A 708 7.75 -11.02 -2.83
N MET A 709 8.00 -9.74 -2.51
CA MET A 709 6.99 -8.83 -1.97
C MET A 709 5.79 -8.66 -2.92
N ARG A 710 6.03 -8.43 -4.20
CA ARG A 710 4.95 -8.33 -5.22
C ARG A 710 4.17 -9.63 -5.39
N SER A 711 4.80 -10.78 -5.13
CA SER A 711 4.17 -12.09 -5.22
C SER A 711 3.42 -12.48 -3.95
N SER A 712 3.60 -11.77 -2.83
CA SER A 712 2.93 -12.01 -1.56
C SER A 712 1.51 -11.40 -1.52
N ASP A 713 0.73 -11.71 -0.48
CA ASP A 713 -0.56 -11.05 -0.20
C ASP A 713 -0.36 -9.72 0.53
N VAL A 714 0.79 -9.57 1.23
CA VAL A 714 1.21 -8.34 1.90
C VAL A 714 2.72 -8.17 1.75
N GLY A 715 3.14 -7.22 0.95
CA GLY A 715 4.52 -6.77 0.90
C GLY A 715 4.83 -5.84 2.07
N ILE A 716 5.89 -6.12 2.83
CA ILE A 716 6.28 -5.37 4.02
C ILE A 716 7.73 -4.92 3.86
N SER A 717 8.00 -3.64 4.05
CA SER A 717 9.36 -3.09 4.04
C SER A 717 9.59 -2.16 5.23
N VAL A 718 10.77 -1.56 5.29
CA VAL A 718 11.16 -0.63 6.35
C VAL A 718 11.53 0.73 5.75
N ASP A 719 11.49 1.79 6.55
CA ASP A 719 11.78 3.14 6.08
C ASP A 719 13.24 3.31 5.58
N THR A 720 14.16 2.54 6.15
CA THR A 720 15.58 2.51 5.74
C THR A 720 15.88 1.60 4.55
N ALA A 721 14.88 0.94 3.96
CA ALA A 721 15.04 0.05 2.81
C ALA A 721 15.37 0.84 1.54
N VAL A 722 15.90 0.14 0.54
CA VAL A 722 16.10 0.69 -0.80
C VAL A 722 14.74 1.03 -1.45
N ASP A 723 14.72 2.02 -2.34
CA ASP A 723 13.48 2.55 -2.92
C ASP A 723 12.64 1.50 -3.64
N VAL A 724 13.29 0.58 -4.35
CA VAL A 724 12.62 -0.56 -5.03
C VAL A 724 11.84 -1.43 -4.05
N ALA A 725 12.39 -1.68 -2.86
CA ALA A 725 11.73 -2.44 -1.81
C ALA A 725 10.55 -1.65 -1.23
N LYS A 726 10.75 -0.36 -0.90
CA LYS A 726 9.67 0.53 -0.43
C LYS A 726 8.52 0.63 -1.43
N GLU A 727 8.84 0.74 -2.73
CA GLU A 727 7.82 0.84 -3.78
C GLU A 727 7.04 -0.46 -3.95
N SER A 728 7.70 -1.60 -3.81
CA SER A 728 7.07 -2.93 -3.91
C SER A 728 6.24 -3.32 -2.68
N ALA A 729 6.39 -2.59 -1.57
CA ALA A 729 5.71 -2.87 -0.32
C ALA A 729 4.33 -2.20 -0.21
N ASP A 730 3.38 -2.90 0.40
CA ASP A 730 2.07 -2.36 0.80
C ASP A 730 2.13 -1.66 2.15
N ILE A 731 3.06 -2.06 3.01
CA ILE A 731 3.24 -1.59 4.38
C ILE A 731 4.71 -1.25 4.61
N ILE A 732 4.95 -0.12 5.27
CA ILE A 732 6.29 0.32 5.68
C ILE A 732 6.35 0.47 7.18
N LEU A 733 7.34 -0.19 7.80
CA LEU A 733 7.63 -0.05 9.22
C LEU A 733 8.64 1.10 9.41
N LEU A 734 8.30 2.09 10.24
CA LEU A 734 9.21 3.21 10.55
C LEU A 734 10.37 2.77 11.45
N GLN A 735 10.19 1.70 12.20
CA GLN A 735 11.24 1.04 12.95
C GLN A 735 11.47 -0.36 12.38
N LYS A 736 12.71 -0.69 12.15
CA LYS A 736 13.13 -1.99 11.60
C LYS A 736 13.09 -3.08 12.69
N ASP A 737 11.87 -3.33 13.23
CA ASP A 737 11.61 -4.28 14.31
C ASP A 737 10.37 -5.14 14.03
N LEU A 738 10.50 -6.46 14.17
CA LEU A 738 9.40 -7.42 14.05
C LEU A 738 8.32 -7.27 15.14
N LEU A 739 8.61 -6.64 16.28
CA LEU A 739 7.60 -6.31 17.29
C LEU A 739 6.61 -5.27 16.76
N VAL A 740 7.08 -4.31 15.98
CA VAL A 740 6.21 -3.33 15.30
C VAL A 740 5.26 -4.02 14.33
N LEU A 741 5.75 -5.03 13.59
CA LEU A 741 4.91 -5.84 12.72
C LEU A 741 3.85 -6.63 13.50
N GLU A 742 4.19 -7.18 14.67
CA GLU A 742 3.24 -7.90 15.52
C GLU A 742 2.06 -7.00 15.93
N HIS A 743 2.34 -5.74 16.30
CA HIS A 743 1.30 -4.74 16.55
C HIS A 743 0.44 -4.46 15.31
N GLY A 744 1.06 -4.41 14.14
CA GLY A 744 0.36 -4.27 12.86
C GLY A 744 -0.61 -5.42 12.60
N VAL A 745 -0.19 -6.67 12.83
CA VAL A 745 -1.03 -7.87 12.71
C VAL A 745 -2.22 -7.81 13.67
N GLU A 746 -2.00 -7.40 14.92
CA GLU A 746 -3.06 -7.26 15.91
C GLU A 746 -4.10 -6.23 15.46
N GLU A 747 -3.67 -5.03 15.06
CA GLU A 747 -4.59 -3.98 14.62
C GLU A 747 -5.29 -4.33 13.30
N GLY A 748 -4.62 -5.07 12.39
CA GLY A 748 -5.25 -5.65 11.21
C GLY A 748 -6.41 -6.57 11.56
N ARG A 749 -6.22 -7.48 12.52
CA ARG A 749 -7.28 -8.37 13.04
C ARG A 749 -8.39 -7.61 13.73
N ARG A 750 -8.07 -6.56 14.47
CA ARG A 750 -9.05 -5.69 15.12
C ARG A 750 -9.93 -4.97 14.10
N THR A 751 -9.31 -4.45 13.05
CA THR A 751 -9.98 -3.78 11.93
C THR A 751 -10.92 -4.75 11.19
N TYR A 752 -10.44 -5.95 10.89
CA TYR A 752 -11.26 -7.01 10.30
C TYR A 752 -12.41 -7.42 11.23
N GLY A 753 -12.13 -7.61 12.53
CA GLY A 753 -13.12 -7.96 13.54
C GLY A 753 -14.28 -6.97 13.59
N ASN A 754 -14.00 -5.68 13.56
CA ASN A 754 -15.05 -4.65 13.58
C ASN A 754 -15.84 -4.62 12.26
N THR A 755 -15.19 -4.86 11.14
CA THR A 755 -15.86 -5.00 9.84
C THR A 755 -16.83 -6.18 9.83
N ILE A 756 -16.39 -7.36 10.26
CA ILE A 756 -17.23 -8.58 10.25
C ILE A 756 -18.37 -8.51 11.27
N LYS A 757 -18.19 -7.82 12.41
CA LYS A 757 -19.27 -7.54 13.37
C LYS A 757 -20.43 -6.80 12.70
N TYR A 758 -20.14 -5.72 11.97
CA TYR A 758 -21.15 -4.97 11.25
C TYR A 758 -21.87 -5.84 10.22
N ILE A 759 -21.12 -6.57 9.40
CA ILE A 759 -21.68 -7.42 8.33
C ILE A 759 -22.61 -8.48 8.92
N LYS A 760 -22.15 -9.26 9.90
CA LYS A 760 -22.93 -10.35 10.50
C LYS A 760 -24.14 -9.83 11.27
N ALA A 761 -23.99 -8.75 12.06
CA ALA A 761 -25.09 -8.15 12.80
C ALA A 761 -26.17 -7.60 11.86
N THR A 762 -25.77 -6.82 10.85
CA THR A 762 -26.72 -6.22 9.89
C THR A 762 -27.41 -7.29 9.03
N ALA A 763 -26.67 -8.27 8.52
CA ALA A 763 -27.23 -9.35 7.72
C ALA A 763 -28.25 -10.17 8.51
N SER A 764 -27.93 -10.49 9.78
CA SER A 764 -28.82 -11.23 10.68
C SER A 764 -30.05 -10.42 11.07
N SER A 765 -29.89 -9.14 11.41
CA SER A 765 -30.99 -8.24 11.75
C SER A 765 -31.96 -8.07 10.57
N ASN A 766 -31.43 -7.80 9.39
CA ASN A 766 -32.23 -7.62 8.18
C ASN A 766 -33.00 -8.90 7.82
N PHE A 767 -32.35 -10.08 7.95
CA PHE A 767 -33.02 -11.36 7.74
C PHE A 767 -34.20 -11.55 8.72
N GLY A 768 -33.98 -11.26 10.00
CA GLY A 768 -35.01 -11.35 11.02
C GLY A 768 -36.20 -10.42 10.74
N ASN A 769 -35.92 -9.14 10.44
CA ASN A 769 -36.95 -8.16 10.14
C ASN A 769 -37.83 -8.57 8.96
N VAL A 770 -37.24 -9.10 7.89
CA VAL A 770 -37.99 -9.55 6.71
C VAL A 770 -38.86 -10.76 7.04
N LEU A 771 -38.31 -11.70 7.82
CA LEU A 771 -39.08 -12.86 8.26
C LEU A 771 -40.27 -12.43 9.14
N SER A 772 -40.09 -11.46 10.03
CA SER A 772 -41.15 -10.87 10.86
C SER A 772 -42.20 -10.17 10.02
N VAL A 773 -41.78 -9.37 9.02
CA VAL A 773 -42.67 -8.74 8.04
C VAL A 773 -43.49 -9.78 7.30
N LEU A 774 -42.87 -10.89 6.87
CA LEU A 774 -43.54 -11.94 6.16
C LEU A 774 -44.61 -12.62 7.02
N VAL A 775 -44.25 -12.97 8.28
CA VAL A 775 -45.21 -13.53 9.26
C VAL A 775 -46.37 -12.57 9.48
N ALA A 776 -46.11 -11.28 9.73
CA ALA A 776 -47.13 -10.26 9.91
C ALA A 776 -48.05 -10.09 8.69
N SER A 777 -47.48 -10.19 7.47
CA SER A 777 -48.23 -10.06 6.22
C SER A 777 -49.30 -11.15 6.09
N PHE A 778 -49.07 -12.35 6.65
CA PHE A 778 -50.04 -13.44 6.62
C PHE A 778 -51.09 -13.38 7.73
N PHE A 779 -50.76 -12.88 8.91
CA PHE A 779 -51.61 -12.99 10.08
C PHE A 779 -52.34 -11.69 10.46
N LEU A 780 -51.81 -10.51 10.06
CA LEU A 780 -52.41 -9.21 10.43
C LEU A 780 -53.31 -8.68 9.31
N PRO A 781 -54.49 -8.14 9.65
CA PRO A 781 -55.43 -7.57 8.68
C PRO A 781 -54.97 -6.20 8.12
N PHE A 782 -53.89 -5.65 8.64
CA PHE A 782 -53.30 -4.35 8.25
C PHE A 782 -51.76 -4.46 8.10
N LEU A 783 -51.10 -3.46 7.54
CA LEU A 783 -49.64 -3.42 7.45
C LEU A 783 -49.02 -3.26 8.85
N PRO A 784 -48.01 -4.08 9.20
CA PRO A 784 -47.42 -4.08 10.53
C PRO A 784 -46.65 -2.80 10.88
N MET A 785 -46.20 -2.06 9.86
CA MET A 785 -45.50 -0.80 9.97
C MET A 785 -45.71 0.00 8.67
N SER A 786 -45.72 1.33 8.73
CA SER A 786 -45.78 2.15 7.55
C SER A 786 -44.42 2.14 6.80
N ALA A 787 -44.43 2.41 5.49
CA ALA A 787 -43.23 2.51 4.67
C ALA A 787 -42.25 3.58 5.22
N LEU A 788 -42.79 4.70 5.69
CA LEU A 788 -41.98 5.79 6.26
C LEU A 788 -41.32 5.39 7.58
N GLN A 789 -42.04 4.66 8.47
CA GLN A 789 -41.49 4.15 9.72
C GLN A 789 -40.37 3.15 9.48
N LEU A 790 -40.49 2.24 8.52
CA LEU A 790 -39.45 1.29 8.14
C LEU A 790 -38.17 1.99 7.66
N LEU A 791 -38.31 3.01 6.83
CA LEU A 791 -37.19 3.79 6.34
C LEU A 791 -36.50 4.56 7.46
N LEU A 792 -37.28 5.18 8.36
CA LEU A 792 -36.75 5.90 9.52
C LEU A 792 -36.03 4.97 10.50
N LEU A 793 -36.58 3.78 10.75
CA LEU A 793 -35.95 2.75 11.57
C LEU A 793 -34.59 2.34 11.00
N GLY A 794 -34.54 2.09 9.68
CA GLY A 794 -33.31 1.76 8.98
C GLY A 794 -32.26 2.87 9.08
N LEU A 795 -32.67 4.13 8.93
CA LEU A 795 -31.78 5.29 9.10
C LEU A 795 -31.27 5.41 10.53
N ALA A 796 -32.16 5.29 11.54
CA ALA A 796 -31.79 5.36 12.95
C ALA A 796 -30.79 4.26 13.32
N TYR A 797 -31.04 3.02 12.89
CA TYR A 797 -30.12 1.91 13.09
C TYR A 797 -28.77 2.16 12.40
N THR A 798 -28.79 2.66 11.18
CA THR A 798 -27.58 3.01 10.43
C THR A 798 -26.69 3.99 11.19
N VAL A 799 -27.29 5.05 11.75
CA VAL A 799 -26.59 6.04 12.58
C VAL A 799 -25.94 5.37 13.80
N THR A 800 -26.65 4.44 14.46
CA THR A 800 -26.07 3.74 15.63
C THR A 800 -24.88 2.85 15.27
N CYS A 801 -24.84 2.32 14.04
CA CYS A 801 -23.75 1.48 13.56
C CYS A 801 -22.47 2.27 13.22
N ILE A 802 -22.53 3.58 13.05
CA ILE A 802 -21.35 4.42 12.75
C ILE A 802 -20.23 4.25 13.78
N ALA A 803 -20.55 3.92 15.03
CA ALA A 803 -19.57 3.74 16.10
C ALA A 803 -18.88 2.38 16.14
N ILE A 804 -19.28 1.41 15.30
CA ILE A 804 -18.69 0.06 15.27
C ILE A 804 -17.18 0.06 15.00
N PRO A 805 -16.61 0.89 14.10
CA PRO A 805 -15.16 0.94 13.91
C PRO A 805 -14.37 1.20 15.20
N TRP A 806 -14.97 1.83 16.21
CA TRP A 806 -14.34 2.13 17.51
C TRP A 806 -14.63 1.08 18.58
N ASP A 807 -15.31 -0.03 18.24
CA ASP A 807 -15.64 -1.06 19.23
C ASP A 807 -14.42 -1.91 19.62
N ASN A 808 -14.48 -2.47 20.84
CA ASN A 808 -13.49 -3.38 21.39
C ASN A 808 -13.62 -4.77 20.75
N VAL A 809 -12.49 -5.41 20.44
CA VAL A 809 -12.43 -6.78 19.93
C VAL A 809 -11.87 -7.70 21.00
N ASP A 810 -12.46 -8.88 21.16
CA ASP A 810 -12.03 -9.86 22.17
C ASP A 810 -10.64 -10.42 21.82
N GLU A 811 -9.78 -10.62 22.82
CA GLU A 811 -8.42 -11.17 22.66
C GLU A 811 -8.42 -12.55 21.97
N SER A 812 -9.40 -13.39 22.26
CA SER A 812 -9.56 -14.68 21.60
C SER A 812 -9.81 -14.59 20.10
N PHE A 813 -10.26 -13.45 19.59
CA PHE A 813 -10.39 -13.21 18.16
C PHE A 813 -9.06 -12.76 17.57
N LEU A 814 -8.29 -11.98 18.31
CA LEU A 814 -6.99 -11.46 17.89
C LEU A 814 -5.88 -12.54 17.86
N SER A 815 -6.07 -13.65 18.55
CA SER A 815 -5.05 -14.70 18.71
C SER A 815 -4.85 -15.61 17.50
N SER A 816 -5.70 -15.55 16.46
CA SER A 816 -5.59 -16.44 15.28
C SER A 816 -5.90 -15.69 13.98
N PRO A 817 -5.30 -16.12 12.86
CA PRO A 817 -5.59 -15.57 11.54
C PRO A 817 -7.07 -15.67 11.18
N ARG A 818 -7.57 -14.69 10.40
CA ARG A 818 -8.98 -14.61 9.99
C ARG A 818 -9.09 -14.26 8.52
N SER A 819 -9.73 -15.12 7.75
CA SER A 819 -9.98 -14.94 6.32
C SER A 819 -11.46 -14.71 6.02
N TRP A 820 -11.76 -14.16 4.85
CA TRP A 820 -13.13 -13.96 4.37
C TRP A 820 -13.81 -15.29 4.07
N ASP A 821 -15.00 -15.50 4.66
CA ASP A 821 -15.84 -16.67 4.40
C ASP A 821 -17.32 -16.27 4.24
N ALA A 822 -17.76 -16.23 2.99
CA ALA A 822 -19.15 -15.92 2.64
C ALA A 822 -20.15 -16.99 3.11
N HIS A 823 -19.74 -18.26 3.20
CA HIS A 823 -20.58 -19.34 3.73
C HIS A 823 -20.86 -19.15 5.23
N SER A 824 -19.88 -18.68 5.98
CA SER A 824 -20.06 -18.34 7.40
C SER A 824 -21.16 -17.29 7.60
N ILE A 825 -21.22 -16.28 6.72
CA ILE A 825 -22.24 -15.22 6.80
C ILE A 825 -23.62 -15.78 6.52
N THR A 826 -23.80 -16.63 5.51
CA THR A 826 -25.07 -17.26 5.18
C THR A 826 -25.55 -18.16 6.33
N ASN A 827 -24.69 -19.02 6.86
CA ASN A 827 -25.02 -19.87 8.00
C ASN A 827 -25.41 -19.03 9.23
N PHE A 828 -24.65 -17.96 9.47
CA PHE A 828 -24.92 -17.07 10.59
C PHE A 828 -26.28 -16.39 10.47
N MET A 829 -26.64 -15.88 9.31
CA MET A 829 -27.91 -15.24 9.01
C MET A 829 -29.08 -16.20 9.24
N LEU A 830 -28.97 -17.46 8.77
CA LEU A 830 -30.01 -18.47 8.91
C LEU A 830 -30.21 -18.98 10.36
N TRP A 831 -29.15 -19.02 11.18
CA TRP A 831 -29.22 -19.47 12.56
C TRP A 831 -29.62 -18.37 13.55
N ILE A 832 -29.13 -17.18 13.36
CA ILE A 832 -29.30 -16.08 14.33
C ILE A 832 -30.50 -15.19 13.96
N GLY A 833 -30.72 -14.95 12.65
CA GLY A 833 -31.81 -14.05 12.21
C GLY A 833 -33.20 -14.41 12.71
N PRO A 834 -33.64 -15.69 12.66
CA PRO A 834 -34.99 -16.06 13.13
C PRO A 834 -35.24 -15.79 14.62
N ILE A 835 -34.18 -15.58 15.43
CA ILE A 835 -34.34 -15.35 16.88
C ILE A 835 -35.05 -14.01 17.12
N SER A 836 -34.68 -12.95 16.39
CA SER A 836 -35.38 -11.65 16.52
C SER A 836 -36.85 -11.77 16.13
N SER A 837 -37.15 -12.53 15.07
CA SER A 837 -38.54 -12.72 14.61
C SER A 837 -39.43 -13.39 15.62
N ILE A 838 -38.90 -14.26 16.49
CA ILE A 838 -39.67 -14.83 17.59
C ILE A 838 -40.17 -13.72 18.53
N PHE A 839 -39.30 -12.75 18.86
CA PHE A 839 -39.65 -11.65 19.75
C PHE A 839 -40.51 -10.59 19.06
N ASP A 840 -40.32 -10.37 17.75
CA ASP A 840 -41.24 -9.54 16.95
C ASP A 840 -42.67 -10.14 16.99
N VAL A 841 -42.82 -11.47 16.80
CA VAL A 841 -44.14 -12.16 16.86
C VAL A 841 -44.73 -12.05 18.26
N LEU A 842 -43.94 -12.18 19.30
CA LEU A 842 -44.41 -11.97 20.68
C LEU A 842 -44.87 -10.52 20.90
N THR A 843 -44.19 -9.57 20.33
CA THR A 843 -44.56 -8.15 20.33
C THR A 843 -45.86 -7.95 19.54
N PHE A 844 -46.03 -8.60 18.39
CA PHE A 844 -47.30 -8.55 17.65
C PHE A 844 -48.46 -9.06 18.47
N ALA A 845 -48.28 -10.20 19.17
CA ALA A 845 -49.30 -10.75 20.07
C ALA A 845 -49.59 -9.78 21.24
N LEU A 846 -48.54 -9.23 21.88
CA LEU A 846 -48.72 -8.25 22.96
C LEU A 846 -49.46 -7.00 22.48
N MET A 847 -49.12 -6.45 21.34
CA MET A 847 -49.76 -5.26 20.79
C MET A 847 -51.18 -5.57 20.37
N PHE A 848 -51.42 -6.66 19.66
CA PHE A 848 -52.75 -7.02 19.09
C PHE A 848 -53.77 -7.42 20.15
N PHE A 849 -53.35 -8.12 21.18
CA PHE A 849 -54.29 -8.67 22.18
C PHE A 849 -54.33 -7.88 23.50
N VAL A 850 -53.31 -7.05 23.82
CA VAL A 850 -53.24 -6.39 25.13
C VAL A 850 -53.18 -4.86 25.00
N VAL A 851 -52.15 -4.33 24.31
CA VAL A 851 -51.86 -2.88 24.37
C VAL A 851 -52.79 -2.09 23.45
N SER A 852 -52.94 -2.47 22.18
CA SER A 852 -53.78 -1.72 21.24
C SER A 852 -55.27 -1.79 21.60
N PRO A 853 -55.83 -2.93 22.06
CA PRO A 853 -57.21 -2.96 22.57
C PRO A 853 -57.46 -2.05 23.78
N ALA A 854 -56.49 -1.99 24.71
CA ALA A 854 -56.58 -1.10 25.88
C ALA A 854 -56.60 0.39 25.50
N LEU A 855 -55.89 0.77 24.44
CA LEU A 855 -55.86 2.16 23.96
C LEU A 855 -57.05 2.50 23.05
N ALA A 856 -57.46 1.58 22.18
CA ALA A 856 -58.56 1.80 21.24
C ALA A 856 -59.96 1.54 21.82
N GLY A 857 -60.04 0.98 23.05
CA GLY A 857 -61.30 0.72 23.74
C GLY A 857 -62.05 -0.53 23.28
N GLY A 858 -61.37 -1.47 22.69
CA GLY A 858 -61.95 -2.77 22.24
C GLY A 858 -61.01 -3.59 21.36
N THR A 859 -61.32 -4.86 21.19
CA THR A 859 -60.56 -5.74 20.29
C THR A 859 -60.80 -5.39 18.83
N TRP A 860 -59.87 -5.79 17.95
CA TRP A 860 -59.96 -5.50 16.50
C TRP A 860 -61.33 -5.97 15.92
N ALA A 861 -61.76 -7.14 16.31
CA ALA A 861 -63.01 -7.73 15.82
C ALA A 861 -64.23 -6.93 16.29
N GLU A 862 -64.27 -6.44 17.56
CA GLU A 862 -65.34 -5.61 18.11
C GLU A 862 -65.38 -4.23 17.42
N LEU A 863 -64.23 -3.63 17.22
CA LEU A 863 -64.11 -2.31 16.53
C LEU A 863 -64.51 -2.43 15.05
N ALA A 864 -64.17 -3.52 14.40
CA ALA A 864 -64.56 -3.80 13.00
C ALA A 864 -66.09 -4.04 12.91
N ALA A 865 -66.64 -4.82 13.82
CA ALA A 865 -68.10 -5.07 13.89
C ALA A 865 -68.90 -3.80 14.18
N ALA A 866 -68.35 -2.92 15.02
CA ALA A 866 -68.98 -1.63 15.38
C ALA A 866 -68.84 -0.55 14.29
N GLY A 867 -68.05 -0.79 13.22
CA GLY A 867 -67.76 0.20 12.19
C GLY A 867 -67.04 1.44 12.67
N ASN A 868 -66.37 1.39 13.83
CA ASN A 868 -65.65 2.53 14.41
C ASN A 868 -64.28 2.73 13.78
N THR A 869 -64.26 3.43 12.64
CA THR A 869 -63.04 3.70 11.84
C THR A 869 -61.96 4.48 12.61
N ALA A 870 -62.35 5.42 13.51
CA ALA A 870 -61.42 6.21 14.29
C ALA A 870 -60.67 5.32 15.34
N ALA A 871 -61.43 4.43 16.03
CA ALA A 871 -60.83 3.50 16.98
C ALA A 871 -59.98 2.42 16.27
N GLN A 872 -60.39 1.98 15.09
CA GLN A 872 -59.54 1.08 14.26
C GLN A 872 -58.24 1.77 13.82
N ALA A 873 -58.31 3.03 13.41
CA ALA A 873 -57.11 3.80 13.09
C ALA A 873 -56.15 3.91 14.28
N LEU A 874 -56.70 4.24 15.47
CA LEU A 874 -55.90 4.30 16.71
C LEU A 874 -55.28 2.94 17.07
N PHE A 875 -56.00 1.82 16.84
CA PHE A 875 -55.51 0.46 17.05
C PHE A 875 -54.28 0.19 16.13
N ILE A 876 -54.42 0.52 14.84
CA ILE A 876 -53.31 0.33 13.85
C ILE A 876 -52.09 1.19 14.22
N LEU A 877 -52.31 2.47 14.51
CA LEU A 877 -51.24 3.40 14.84
C LEU A 877 -50.50 3.01 16.13
N SER A 878 -51.27 2.55 17.16
CA SER A 878 -50.64 2.08 18.39
C SER A 878 -49.83 0.78 18.17
N PHE A 879 -50.36 -0.14 17.37
CA PHE A 879 -49.66 -1.39 16.99
C PHE A 879 -48.34 -1.09 16.25
N GLN A 880 -48.41 -0.25 15.21
CA GLN A 880 -47.25 0.14 14.42
C GLN A 880 -46.20 0.86 15.26
N THR A 881 -46.63 1.75 16.17
CA THR A 881 -45.72 2.43 17.08
C THR A 881 -45.02 1.46 18.04
N GLY A 882 -45.75 0.46 18.57
CA GLY A 882 -45.19 -0.54 19.46
C GLY A 882 -44.09 -1.37 18.81
N TRP A 883 -44.31 -1.85 17.58
CA TRP A 883 -43.33 -2.59 16.86
C TRP A 883 -42.17 -1.71 16.35
N PHE A 884 -42.40 -0.47 15.99
CA PHE A 884 -41.35 0.50 15.63
C PHE A 884 -40.35 0.73 16.74
N ILE A 885 -40.84 0.93 17.99
CA ILE A 885 -39.96 1.08 19.16
C ILE A 885 -39.23 -0.23 19.45
N GLU A 886 -39.95 -1.35 19.50
CA GLU A 886 -39.36 -2.67 19.80
C GLU A 886 -38.29 -3.07 18.79
N SER A 887 -38.51 -2.87 17.49
CA SER A 887 -37.53 -3.17 16.45
C SER A 887 -36.22 -2.39 16.64
N MET A 888 -36.27 -1.14 17.08
CA MET A 888 -35.03 -0.40 17.38
C MET A 888 -34.28 -0.99 18.57
N TRP A 889 -35.01 -1.45 19.58
CA TRP A 889 -34.41 -2.11 20.75
C TRP A 889 -33.80 -3.45 20.37
N THR A 890 -34.51 -4.32 19.65
CA THR A 890 -34.00 -5.65 19.21
C THR A 890 -32.79 -5.52 18.31
N GLN A 891 -32.82 -4.60 17.32
CA GLN A 891 -31.68 -4.35 16.43
C GLN A 891 -30.46 -3.84 17.17
N THR A 892 -30.67 -2.98 18.19
CA THR A 892 -29.56 -2.47 19.00
C THR A 892 -28.99 -3.55 19.92
N PHE A 893 -29.85 -4.34 20.58
CA PHE A 893 -29.40 -5.39 21.48
C PHE A 893 -28.77 -6.57 20.74
N VAL A 894 -29.20 -6.89 19.50
CA VAL A 894 -28.54 -7.91 18.67
C VAL A 894 -27.12 -7.49 18.34
N LEU A 895 -26.88 -6.21 18.01
CA LEU A 895 -25.53 -5.69 17.78
C LEU A 895 -24.63 -5.94 18.99
N HIS A 896 -25.10 -5.62 20.21
CA HIS A 896 -24.35 -5.87 21.44
C HIS A 896 -24.15 -7.35 21.74
N ALA A 897 -25.14 -8.20 21.41
CA ALA A 897 -25.04 -9.65 21.60
C ALA A 897 -24.03 -10.31 20.66
N LEU A 898 -23.97 -9.85 19.40
CA LEU A 898 -23.19 -10.50 18.35
C LEU A 898 -21.75 -9.97 18.22
N ARG A 899 -21.42 -8.86 18.89
CA ARG A 899 -20.07 -8.29 18.84
C ARG A 899 -18.99 -9.11 19.56
N THR A 900 -19.38 -10.09 20.38
CA THR A 900 -18.50 -10.86 21.26
C THR A 900 -18.98 -12.30 21.41
N ASN A 901 -18.05 -13.24 21.57
CA ASN A 901 -18.35 -14.62 21.96
C ASN A 901 -18.80 -14.74 23.42
N LYS A 902 -18.43 -13.76 24.25
CA LYS A 902 -18.67 -13.71 25.72
C LYS A 902 -20.09 -13.20 26.02
N ILE A 903 -20.46 -13.18 27.30
CA ILE A 903 -21.72 -12.60 27.74
C ILE A 903 -21.63 -11.06 27.64
N PRO A 904 -22.50 -10.43 26.80
CA PRO A 904 -22.48 -8.99 26.62
C PRO A 904 -22.71 -8.24 27.95
N PHE A 905 -22.10 -7.06 28.08
CA PHE A 905 -22.15 -6.17 29.25
C PHE A 905 -21.61 -6.76 30.55
N VAL A 906 -21.38 -8.07 30.66
CA VAL A 906 -20.84 -8.72 31.86
C VAL A 906 -19.38 -9.11 31.67
N GLN A 907 -19.08 -9.81 30.61
CA GLN A 907 -17.73 -10.32 30.31
C GLN A 907 -17.01 -9.54 29.19
N SER A 908 -17.74 -8.80 28.37
CA SER A 908 -17.21 -7.98 27.30
C SER A 908 -18.03 -6.70 27.18
N MET A 909 -17.41 -5.56 27.55
CA MET A 909 -18.03 -4.24 27.45
C MET A 909 -17.83 -3.66 26.05
N PRO A 910 -18.85 -3.01 25.48
CA PRO A 910 -18.70 -2.23 24.26
C PRO A 910 -17.78 -1.02 24.52
N SER A 911 -17.26 -0.45 23.45
CA SER A 911 -16.59 0.85 23.56
C SER A 911 -17.57 1.93 24.03
N THR A 912 -17.05 2.96 24.68
CA THR A 912 -17.87 4.08 25.18
C THR A 912 -18.65 4.75 24.04
N SER A 913 -18.02 4.90 22.87
CA SER A 913 -18.66 5.50 21.69
C SER A 913 -19.82 4.67 21.18
N LEU A 914 -19.66 3.34 21.08
CA LEU A 914 -20.71 2.43 20.63
C LEU A 914 -21.87 2.42 21.65
N PHE A 915 -21.57 2.31 22.94
CA PHE A 915 -22.57 2.29 23.99
C PHE A 915 -23.38 3.60 24.04
N ALA A 916 -22.70 4.74 23.95
CA ALA A 916 -23.39 6.05 23.99
C ALA A 916 -24.29 6.25 22.76
N LEU A 917 -23.81 5.93 21.56
CA LEU A 917 -24.57 6.16 20.33
C LEU A 917 -25.75 5.20 20.20
N THR A 918 -25.61 3.95 20.58
CA THR A 918 -26.70 2.96 20.60
C THR A 918 -27.75 3.31 21.64
N THR A 919 -27.34 3.72 22.83
CA THR A 919 -28.25 4.18 23.91
C THR A 919 -29.01 5.45 23.48
N ALA A 920 -28.33 6.41 22.87
CA ALA A 920 -28.96 7.61 22.32
C ALA A 920 -30.00 7.26 21.25
N GLY A 921 -29.69 6.33 20.32
CA GLY A 921 -30.62 5.84 19.32
C GLY A 921 -31.92 5.26 19.93
N ILE A 922 -31.76 4.38 20.92
CA ILE A 922 -32.90 3.83 21.69
C ILE A 922 -33.74 4.94 22.31
N ILE A 923 -33.12 5.88 23.03
CA ILE A 923 -33.83 6.98 23.72
C ILE A 923 -34.55 7.86 22.70
N VAL A 924 -33.88 8.25 21.61
CA VAL A 924 -34.50 9.12 20.59
C VAL A 924 -35.71 8.45 19.96
N VAL A 925 -35.59 7.21 19.49
CA VAL A 925 -36.70 6.49 18.84
C VAL A 925 -37.85 6.25 19.80
N SER A 926 -37.56 5.90 21.06
CA SER A 926 -38.60 5.72 22.10
C SER A 926 -39.29 7.03 22.49
N ALA A 927 -38.64 8.18 22.33
CA ALA A 927 -39.19 9.50 22.66
C ALA A 927 -40.06 10.11 21.54
N LEU A 928 -39.82 9.70 20.26
CA LEU A 928 -40.53 10.26 19.10
C LEU A 928 -42.06 10.29 19.24
N PRO A 929 -42.73 9.23 19.72
CA PRO A 929 -44.22 9.24 19.86
C PRO A 929 -44.75 10.27 20.87
N TYR A 930 -43.92 10.74 21.80
CA TYR A 930 -44.29 11.73 22.81
C TYR A 930 -44.01 13.18 22.43
N LEU A 931 -43.39 13.38 21.27
CA LEU A 931 -43.08 14.71 20.73
C LEU A 931 -44.07 15.06 19.62
N PRO A 932 -45.03 15.94 19.80
CA PRO A 932 -46.11 16.22 18.84
C PRO A 932 -45.62 16.62 17.45
N VAL A 933 -44.46 17.30 17.39
CA VAL A 933 -43.84 17.75 16.12
C VAL A 933 -43.46 16.56 15.25
N PHE A 934 -43.08 15.41 15.82
CA PHE A 934 -42.68 14.21 15.11
C PHE A 934 -43.79 13.15 15.10
N ALA A 935 -44.57 13.05 16.16
CA ALA A 935 -45.59 12.00 16.32
C ALA A 935 -46.64 12.04 15.23
N GLN A 936 -47.21 13.21 14.90
CA GLN A 936 -48.25 13.33 13.86
C GLN A 936 -47.75 12.99 12.46
N PRO A 937 -46.63 13.60 11.98
CA PRO A 937 -46.14 13.33 10.61
C PRO A 937 -45.66 11.88 10.41
N LEU A 938 -45.17 11.24 11.49
CA LEU A 938 -44.71 9.85 11.47
C LEU A 938 -45.79 8.82 11.76
N SER A 939 -47.04 9.30 11.97
CA SER A 939 -48.17 8.44 12.33
C SER A 939 -47.87 7.58 13.59
N LEU A 940 -47.28 8.21 14.62
CA LEU A 940 -46.93 7.58 15.91
C LEU A 940 -47.89 8.02 16.99
N VAL A 941 -48.16 7.13 17.94
CA VAL A 941 -49.04 7.37 19.10
C VAL A 941 -48.30 7.11 20.40
N ALA A 942 -48.49 7.98 21.38
CA ALA A 942 -47.94 7.78 22.73
C ALA A 942 -48.48 6.49 23.35
N LEU A 943 -47.57 5.59 23.72
CA LEU A 943 -47.89 4.32 24.36
C LEU A 943 -47.88 4.44 25.90
N PRO A 944 -48.67 3.65 26.63
CA PRO A 944 -48.66 3.69 28.06
C PRO A 944 -47.32 3.20 28.65
N LEU A 945 -46.90 3.72 29.80
CA LEU A 945 -45.64 3.34 30.45
C LEU A 945 -45.55 1.84 30.77
N SER A 946 -46.69 1.16 30.93
CA SER A 946 -46.75 -0.29 31.08
C SER A 946 -46.19 -1.06 29.89
N PHE A 947 -46.24 -0.48 28.67
CA PHE A 947 -45.63 -1.07 27.48
C PHE A 947 -44.10 -1.21 27.65
N PHE A 948 -43.42 -0.21 28.21
CA PHE A 948 -41.98 -0.28 28.43
C PHE A 948 -41.61 -1.37 29.46
N GLY A 949 -42.48 -1.67 30.42
CA GLY A 949 -42.30 -2.81 31.33
C GLY A 949 -42.28 -4.15 30.55
N TRP A 950 -43.28 -4.32 29.67
CA TRP A 950 -43.32 -5.50 28.77
C TRP A 950 -42.13 -5.55 27.82
N LEU A 951 -41.74 -4.40 27.28
CA LEU A 951 -40.59 -4.30 26.37
C LEU A 951 -39.26 -4.74 27.05
N VAL A 952 -39.04 -4.29 28.32
CA VAL A 952 -37.88 -4.73 29.11
C VAL A 952 -37.91 -6.25 29.38
N ALA A 953 -39.08 -6.83 29.64
CA ALA A 953 -39.23 -8.28 29.81
C ALA A 953 -38.94 -9.05 28.52
N LEU A 954 -39.45 -8.56 27.38
CA LEU A 954 -39.17 -9.15 26.04
C LEU A 954 -37.66 -9.08 25.71
N MET A 955 -37.04 -7.91 25.93
CA MET A 955 -35.61 -7.73 25.67
C MET A 955 -34.73 -8.60 26.58
N SER A 956 -35.12 -8.78 27.84
CA SER A 956 -34.41 -9.70 28.74
C SER A 956 -34.48 -11.15 28.24
N GLY A 957 -35.68 -11.59 27.82
CA GLY A 957 -35.86 -12.89 27.20
C GLY A 957 -35.04 -13.05 25.90
N TYR A 958 -35.03 -12.03 25.05
CA TYR A 958 -34.27 -11.97 23.83
C TYR A 958 -32.76 -12.15 24.11
N MET A 959 -32.20 -11.39 25.05
CA MET A 959 -30.77 -11.47 25.40
C MET A 959 -30.38 -12.83 25.97
N ILE A 960 -31.29 -13.48 26.73
CA ILE A 960 -31.07 -14.85 27.23
C ILE A 960 -31.04 -15.83 26.07
N LEU A 961 -32.07 -15.82 25.20
CA LEU A 961 -32.21 -16.77 24.10
C LEU A 961 -31.05 -16.63 23.09
N ILE A 962 -30.70 -15.39 22.67
CA ILE A 962 -29.62 -15.16 21.74
C ILE A 962 -28.27 -15.61 22.33
N THR A 963 -28.06 -15.45 23.64
CA THR A 963 -26.84 -15.91 24.32
C THR A 963 -26.73 -17.45 24.29
N ILE A 964 -27.84 -18.15 24.47
CA ILE A 964 -27.90 -19.62 24.39
C ILE A 964 -27.62 -20.09 22.97
N ILE A 965 -28.33 -19.53 21.98
CA ILE A 965 -28.17 -19.93 20.57
C ILE A 965 -26.79 -19.60 20.06
N LYS A 966 -26.24 -18.44 20.43
CA LYS A 966 -24.85 -18.06 20.15
C LYS A 966 -23.85 -19.11 20.67
N SER A 967 -24.04 -19.58 21.91
CA SER A 967 -23.19 -20.63 22.50
C SER A 967 -23.30 -21.96 21.71
N LEU A 968 -24.50 -22.31 21.26
CA LEU A 968 -24.71 -23.51 20.41
C LEU A 968 -24.08 -23.32 19.03
N TYR A 969 -24.21 -22.15 18.44
CA TYR A 969 -23.59 -21.80 17.15
C TYR A 969 -22.06 -21.94 17.23
N VAL A 970 -21.42 -21.36 18.25
CA VAL A 970 -19.96 -21.45 18.45
C VAL A 970 -19.53 -22.90 18.67
N LYS A 971 -20.29 -23.71 19.41
CA LYS A 971 -19.98 -25.15 19.56
C LYS A 971 -20.08 -25.92 18.24
N ARG A 972 -20.96 -25.51 17.32
CA ARG A 972 -21.17 -26.18 16.04
C ARG A 972 -20.19 -25.76 14.95
N PHE A 973 -19.85 -24.48 14.89
CA PHE A 973 -19.08 -23.87 13.80
C PHE A 973 -17.70 -23.36 14.24
N GLY A 974 -17.34 -23.47 15.53
CA GLY A 974 -16.02 -23.12 16.06
C GLY A 974 -15.85 -21.65 16.43
N SER A 975 -16.48 -20.73 15.73
CA SER A 975 -16.39 -19.28 16.02
C SER A 975 -17.70 -18.57 15.75
N LEU A 976 -17.92 -17.42 16.39
CA LEU A 976 -19.06 -16.53 16.13
C LEU A 976 -18.75 -15.55 14.99
N LEU A 977 -17.57 -14.90 15.07
CA LEU A 977 -17.11 -13.87 14.14
C LEU A 977 -16.13 -14.45 13.12
#